data_83c17af49d351139562522c151f7124d
#
_entry.id   83c17af49d351139562522c151f7124d
#
_cell.length_a   1.000
_cell.length_b   1.000
_cell.length_c   1.000
_cell.angle_alpha   90.00
_cell.angle_beta   90.00
_cell.angle_gamma   90.00
#
_symmetry.space_group_name_H-M   'P 1'
#
loop_
_entity.id
_entity.type
_entity.pdbx_description
1 polymer ?
#
loop_
_entity_poly.entity_id
_entity_poly.type
_entity_poly.pdbx_seq_one_letter_code
_entity_poly.pdbx_strand_id
1 'polypeptide(L)'
;MLESYLAIPPLLGVLGLLVALGIYIVVTRFPEGDTNVKKIGDQIHLGAMTFMKTEYTYLSIFALVVIVLVWFSLGEDTAIAVLAGALSSSIAGWIGMYSATKANVRTATAASESGAEAALSVAFYGGSIMGLCVASLGLIGLGSLFYILSGDAHSIEGFAMGASIVALFSRVGGGIYTKSADVGADLVGKVEAGIPEDDPRNPGVIADNVGDNVGDIAGMGSDIFESYCGSMVACIAIASTYLITSEFTQAQKDGMMFLPLALASIGLIASILGIIIVRLFSKSSPASAMRWGTMGAPLIFIIAAYFLTNTLVGSNGFDVWLAVVCGSVGGIAIGLITEYYTGSTPVVKIAESGQTGSATVMITGLSVGMQSVVLPIACIILIIYISTELTGLYGVGIAAVGMLSTVGITMAIDAYGPVADNAGGIAETAGMPPETRVITDELDEQGNTTAAIGKGFAIGAAALAALAIISAFVSTVSANRAEPLELLLSNPTVLIGIFIGGAIPFLIASITMTAVGDAAFEMINEIRRQFKEIPGLLEGNAEPDTAKCVDIATAAALKKMLLPGIIAVSAPPLVGLGIGAEALGGMLAGGLLVCVLMALFMANAGGAWDNAKKYIEKGNLGGKGTDTHSAAVVGDTVGDPFKDTSGPSMNILINVMAIVSLVIAPLL
;
A
#
# COMPACT_ATOMS: atom_id res chain seq x y z
N MET A 1 16.32 15.82 -29.52
CA MET A 1 15.31 14.75 -29.71
C MET A 1 14.58 14.44 -28.40
N LEU A 2 15.28 14.34 -27.25
CA LEU A 2 14.65 14.04 -25.95
C LEU A 2 13.68 15.16 -25.50
N GLU A 3 14.03 16.43 -25.71
CA GLU A 3 13.19 17.57 -25.30
C GLU A 3 11.75 17.52 -25.82
N SER A 4 11.53 16.95 -27.00
CA SER A 4 10.18 16.79 -27.57
C SER A 4 9.35 15.71 -26.89
N TYR A 5 9.98 14.81 -26.09
CA TYR A 5 9.28 13.72 -25.39
C TYR A 5 9.05 14.01 -23.90
N LEU A 6 9.72 15.00 -23.32
CA LEU A 6 9.62 15.30 -21.89
C LEU A 6 8.20 15.65 -21.42
N ALA A 7 7.37 16.20 -22.29
CA ALA A 7 5.97 16.52 -21.98
C ALA A 7 5.02 15.31 -22.04
N ILE A 8 5.47 14.14 -22.57
CA ILE A 8 4.60 12.97 -22.77
C ILE A 8 4.14 12.38 -21.42
N PRO A 9 4.98 12.15 -20.41
CA PRO A 9 4.53 11.57 -19.15
C PRO A 9 3.42 12.38 -18.47
N PRO A 10 3.51 13.69 -18.25
CA PRO A 10 2.41 14.43 -17.64
C PRO A 10 1.15 14.47 -18.51
N LEU A 11 1.27 14.51 -19.85
CA LEU A 11 0.10 14.45 -20.74
C LEU A 11 -0.61 13.10 -20.68
N LEU A 12 0.12 11.99 -20.61
CA LEU A 12 -0.45 10.66 -20.40
C LEU A 12 -1.07 10.53 -19.02
N GLY A 13 -0.47 11.14 -17.98
CA GLY A 13 -1.10 11.24 -16.66
C GLY A 13 -2.45 11.94 -16.71
N VAL A 14 -2.58 13.06 -17.45
CA VAL A 14 -3.87 13.74 -17.65
C VAL A 14 -4.86 12.81 -18.38
N LEU A 15 -4.41 12.08 -19.41
CA LEU A 15 -5.25 11.10 -20.09
C LEU A 15 -5.76 10.02 -19.12
N GLY A 16 -4.89 9.50 -18.24
CA GLY A 16 -5.28 8.52 -17.21
C GLY A 16 -6.32 9.05 -16.24
N LEU A 17 -6.21 10.31 -15.80
CA LEU A 17 -7.25 10.96 -14.99
C LEU A 17 -8.58 11.14 -15.74
N LEU A 18 -8.54 11.43 -17.03
CA LEU A 18 -9.74 11.50 -17.86
C LEU A 18 -10.43 10.13 -18.00
N VAL A 19 -9.64 9.06 -18.11
CA VAL A 19 -10.17 7.68 -18.11
C VAL A 19 -10.77 7.36 -16.72
N ALA A 20 -10.09 7.69 -15.63
CA ALA A 20 -10.61 7.52 -14.27
C ALA A 20 -11.95 8.28 -14.07
N LEU A 21 -12.04 9.52 -14.54
CA LEU A 21 -13.28 10.30 -14.52
C LEU A 21 -14.38 9.62 -15.36
N GLY A 22 -14.05 9.08 -16.52
CA GLY A 22 -14.98 8.31 -17.35
C GLY A 22 -15.52 7.09 -16.61
N ILE A 23 -14.65 6.34 -15.91
CA ILE A 23 -15.05 5.18 -15.10
C ILE A 23 -15.93 5.64 -13.91
N TYR A 24 -15.58 6.74 -13.24
CA TYR A 24 -16.39 7.31 -12.15
C TYR A 24 -17.81 7.65 -12.63
N ILE A 25 -17.96 8.27 -13.80
CA ILE A 25 -19.28 8.56 -14.40
C ILE A 25 -20.06 7.26 -14.68
N VAL A 26 -19.38 6.18 -15.07
CA VAL A 26 -20.03 4.88 -15.26
C VAL A 26 -20.50 4.32 -13.91
N VAL A 27 -19.67 4.32 -12.89
CA VAL A 27 -20.02 3.86 -11.52
C VAL A 27 -21.23 4.63 -10.99
N THR A 28 -21.25 5.95 -11.11
CA THR A 28 -22.35 6.80 -10.59
C THR A 28 -23.68 6.62 -11.32
N ARG A 29 -23.72 5.92 -12.46
CA ARG A 29 -24.98 5.56 -13.14
C ARG A 29 -25.67 4.34 -12.53
N PHE A 30 -24.96 3.54 -11.75
CA PHE A 30 -25.59 2.44 -11.02
C PHE A 30 -26.41 2.98 -9.84
N PRO A 31 -27.56 2.36 -9.53
CA PRO A 31 -28.43 2.82 -8.45
C PRO A 31 -27.75 2.69 -7.08
N GLU A 32 -28.13 3.56 -6.16
CA GLU A 32 -27.67 3.53 -4.75
C GLU A 32 -28.54 2.63 -3.87
N GLY A 33 -29.55 1.98 -4.42
CA GLY A 33 -30.50 1.16 -3.69
C GLY A 33 -31.63 1.95 -3.03
N ASP A 34 -32.29 1.32 -2.09
CA ASP A 34 -33.39 1.93 -1.34
C ASP A 34 -32.89 2.96 -0.31
N THR A 35 -33.85 3.58 0.41
CA THR A 35 -33.55 4.65 1.38
C THR A 35 -32.64 4.20 2.52
N ASN A 36 -32.76 2.93 2.96
CA ASN A 36 -31.96 2.39 4.07
C ASN A 36 -30.51 2.14 3.63
N VAL A 37 -30.35 1.46 2.49
CA VAL A 37 -29.03 1.20 1.86
C VAL A 37 -28.30 2.51 1.62
N LYS A 38 -29.00 3.50 1.07
CA LYS A 38 -28.43 4.84 0.84
C LYS A 38 -28.03 5.54 2.14
N LYS A 39 -28.87 5.47 3.21
CA LYS A 39 -28.57 6.06 4.52
C LYS A 39 -27.24 5.50 5.08
N ILE A 40 -27.04 4.19 5.02
CA ILE A 40 -25.82 3.53 5.49
C ILE A 40 -24.60 3.98 4.65
N GLY A 41 -24.72 3.95 3.32
CA GLY A 41 -23.66 4.41 2.43
C GLY A 41 -23.29 5.88 2.65
N ASP A 42 -24.25 6.77 2.94
CA ASP A 42 -24.00 8.16 3.26
C ASP A 42 -23.31 8.33 4.63
N GLN A 43 -23.62 7.49 5.62
CA GLN A 43 -22.93 7.47 6.92
C GLN A 43 -21.46 7.06 6.76
N ILE A 44 -21.18 5.97 6.02
CA ILE A 44 -19.82 5.52 5.72
C ILE A 44 -19.05 6.62 4.98
N HIS A 45 -19.66 7.20 3.94
CA HIS A 45 -19.04 8.29 3.19
C HIS A 45 -18.72 9.51 4.07
N LEU A 46 -19.64 9.93 4.93
CA LEU A 46 -19.44 11.05 5.84
C LEU A 46 -18.31 10.77 6.83
N GLY A 47 -18.27 9.57 7.42
CA GLY A 47 -17.21 9.14 8.33
C GLY A 47 -15.83 9.17 7.64
N ALA A 48 -15.72 8.56 6.46
CA ALA A 48 -14.51 8.54 5.67
C ALA A 48 -14.01 9.96 5.31
N MET A 49 -14.90 10.84 4.85
CA MET A 49 -14.51 12.21 4.53
C MET A 49 -14.15 13.05 5.76
N THR A 50 -14.77 12.78 6.91
CA THR A 50 -14.44 13.43 8.18
C THR A 50 -13.05 13.03 8.67
N PHE A 51 -12.73 11.73 8.59
CA PHE A 51 -11.38 11.23 8.88
C PHE A 51 -10.34 11.92 8.00
N MET A 52 -10.51 11.87 6.67
CA MET A 52 -9.58 12.48 5.70
C MET A 52 -9.34 13.96 5.97
N LYS A 53 -10.42 14.71 6.21
CA LYS A 53 -10.30 16.15 6.53
C LYS A 53 -9.45 16.38 7.77
N THR A 54 -9.66 15.59 8.79
CA THR A 54 -8.93 15.74 10.05
C THR A 54 -7.48 15.28 9.89
N GLU A 55 -7.24 14.14 9.27
CA GLU A 55 -5.91 13.63 8.95
C GLU A 55 -5.10 14.65 8.14
N TYR A 56 -5.68 15.19 7.06
CA TYR A 56 -4.98 16.18 6.21
C TYR A 56 -4.71 17.50 6.92
N THR A 57 -5.46 17.83 7.97
CA THR A 57 -5.14 18.98 8.82
C THR A 57 -3.84 18.74 9.60
N TYR A 58 -3.68 17.58 10.26
CA TYR A 58 -2.44 17.22 10.96
C TYR A 58 -1.27 17.06 9.99
N LEU A 59 -1.51 16.37 8.89
CA LEU A 59 -0.53 16.15 7.83
C LEU A 59 -0.02 17.48 7.24
N SER A 60 -0.91 18.43 6.98
CA SER A 60 -0.54 19.76 6.42
C SER A 60 0.36 20.54 7.38
N ILE A 61 0.11 20.48 8.69
CA ILE A 61 0.97 21.12 9.68
C ILE A 61 2.36 20.49 9.69
N PHE A 62 2.43 19.15 9.71
CA PHE A 62 3.70 18.42 9.68
C PHE A 62 4.47 18.66 8.38
N ALA A 63 3.81 18.53 7.24
CA ALA A 63 4.41 18.77 5.93
C ALA A 63 4.93 20.21 5.79
N LEU A 64 4.18 21.20 6.29
CA LEU A 64 4.62 22.60 6.28
C LEU A 64 5.92 22.79 7.06
N VAL A 65 6.06 22.17 8.23
CA VAL A 65 7.30 22.24 9.02
C VAL A 65 8.47 21.65 8.22
N VAL A 66 8.27 20.49 7.60
CA VAL A 66 9.31 19.85 6.78
C VAL A 66 9.66 20.70 5.56
N ILE A 67 8.66 21.23 4.83
CA ILE A 67 8.86 22.12 3.67
C ILE A 67 9.69 23.35 4.05
N VAL A 68 9.39 23.98 5.19
CA VAL A 68 10.14 25.15 5.68
C VAL A 68 11.59 24.76 6.02
N LEU A 69 11.81 23.62 6.67
CA LEU A 69 13.17 23.12 6.95
C LEU A 69 13.95 22.85 5.66
N VAL A 70 13.35 22.20 4.68
CA VAL A 70 13.95 21.92 3.37
C VAL A 70 14.24 23.22 2.61
N TRP A 71 13.33 24.18 2.64
CA TRP A 71 13.55 25.49 2.01
C TRP A 71 14.83 26.19 2.49
N PHE A 72 15.04 26.20 3.81
CA PHE A 72 16.22 26.85 4.38
C PHE A 72 17.51 26.03 4.26
N SER A 73 17.43 24.71 4.16
CA SER A 73 18.61 23.83 4.13
C SER A 73 19.03 23.42 2.71
N LEU A 74 18.08 23.21 1.80
CA LEU A 74 18.29 22.60 0.48
C LEU A 74 17.81 23.48 -0.69
N GLY A 75 17.07 24.55 -0.39
CA GLY A 75 16.64 25.52 -1.40
C GLY A 75 15.18 25.41 -1.82
N GLU A 76 14.79 26.37 -2.67
CA GLU A 76 13.39 26.58 -3.08
C GLU A 76 12.86 25.45 -3.96
N ASP A 77 13.63 25.01 -4.94
CA ASP A 77 13.20 24.00 -5.91
C ASP A 77 12.90 22.66 -5.26
N THR A 78 13.75 22.23 -4.32
CA THR A 78 13.53 21.01 -3.52
C THR A 78 12.29 21.15 -2.64
N ALA A 79 12.07 22.30 -2.00
CA ALA A 79 10.89 22.54 -1.18
C ALA A 79 9.59 22.53 -2.00
N ILE A 80 9.59 23.09 -3.20
CA ILE A 80 8.48 23.03 -4.15
C ILE A 80 8.20 21.57 -4.57
N ALA A 81 9.25 20.79 -4.81
CA ALA A 81 9.11 19.38 -5.13
C ALA A 81 8.48 18.58 -3.98
N VAL A 82 8.87 18.83 -2.71
CA VAL A 82 8.24 18.24 -1.52
C VAL A 82 6.75 18.56 -1.48
N LEU A 83 6.39 19.83 -1.68
CA LEU A 83 4.99 20.26 -1.72
C LEU A 83 4.21 19.54 -2.84
N ALA A 84 4.78 19.48 -4.05
CA ALA A 84 4.15 18.81 -5.19
C ALA A 84 3.92 17.32 -4.94
N GLY A 85 4.90 16.62 -4.33
CA GLY A 85 4.78 15.21 -3.95
C GLY A 85 3.69 14.97 -2.92
N ALA A 86 3.67 15.80 -1.86
CA ALA A 86 2.65 15.71 -0.83
C ALA A 86 1.25 15.98 -1.38
N LEU A 87 1.07 16.99 -2.23
CA LEU A 87 -0.21 17.29 -2.86
C LEU A 87 -0.66 16.16 -3.80
N SER A 88 0.23 15.64 -4.63
CA SER A 88 -0.10 14.56 -5.57
C SER A 88 -0.56 13.29 -4.86
N SER A 89 0.14 12.87 -3.80
CA SER A 89 -0.22 11.71 -2.99
C SER A 89 -1.55 11.93 -2.24
N SER A 90 -1.73 13.09 -1.62
CA SER A 90 -2.96 13.45 -0.92
C SER A 90 -4.18 13.48 -1.84
N ILE A 91 -4.03 14.04 -3.05
CA ILE A 91 -5.11 14.07 -4.05
C ILE A 91 -5.47 12.66 -4.52
N ALA A 92 -4.46 11.79 -4.73
CA ALA A 92 -4.70 10.39 -5.11
C ALA A 92 -5.51 9.65 -4.04
N GLY A 93 -5.11 9.75 -2.76
CA GLY A 93 -5.83 9.15 -1.64
C GLY A 93 -7.26 9.69 -1.50
N TRP A 94 -7.44 11.00 -1.64
CA TRP A 94 -8.75 11.61 -1.54
C TRP A 94 -9.71 11.16 -2.65
N ILE A 95 -9.26 11.16 -3.93
CA ILE A 95 -10.09 10.72 -5.06
C ILE A 95 -10.43 9.23 -4.91
N GLY A 96 -9.44 8.41 -4.54
CA GLY A 96 -9.62 6.98 -4.31
C GLY A 96 -10.68 6.69 -3.27
N MET A 97 -10.56 7.29 -2.08
CA MET A 97 -11.54 7.15 -1.00
C MET A 97 -12.93 7.65 -1.38
N TYR A 98 -13.00 8.84 -1.98
CA TYR A 98 -14.26 9.42 -2.42
C TYR A 98 -14.99 8.50 -3.42
N SER A 99 -14.27 7.95 -4.39
CA SER A 99 -14.85 7.07 -5.40
C SER A 99 -15.24 5.70 -4.84
N ALA A 100 -14.43 5.14 -3.95
CA ALA A 100 -14.69 3.85 -3.34
C ALA A 100 -15.95 3.87 -2.46
N THR A 101 -16.11 4.87 -1.60
CA THR A 101 -17.32 5.03 -0.77
C THR A 101 -18.59 5.19 -1.61
N LYS A 102 -18.48 5.74 -2.84
CA LYS A 102 -19.60 5.76 -3.79
C LYS A 102 -19.80 4.46 -4.54
N ALA A 103 -18.75 3.64 -4.69
CA ALA A 103 -18.83 2.32 -5.30
C ALA A 103 -19.40 1.27 -4.33
N ASN A 104 -19.08 1.34 -3.03
CA ASN A 104 -19.52 0.37 -2.00
C ASN A 104 -21.03 0.12 -2.05
N VAL A 105 -21.83 1.18 -1.88
CA VAL A 105 -23.30 1.11 -1.87
C VAL A 105 -23.87 0.63 -3.21
N ARG A 106 -23.24 1.01 -4.32
CA ARG A 106 -23.65 0.59 -5.65
C ARG A 106 -23.31 -0.85 -5.96
N THR A 107 -22.23 -1.37 -5.37
CA THR A 107 -21.84 -2.77 -5.47
C THR A 107 -22.84 -3.66 -4.73
N ALA A 108 -23.24 -3.30 -3.50
CA ALA A 108 -24.28 -3.98 -2.74
C ALA A 108 -25.62 -4.02 -3.51
N THR A 109 -26.03 -2.87 -4.04
CA THR A 109 -27.27 -2.75 -4.83
C THR A 109 -27.19 -3.58 -6.13
N ALA A 110 -26.05 -3.53 -6.85
CA ALA A 110 -25.85 -4.31 -8.06
C ALA A 110 -25.86 -5.83 -7.78
N ALA A 111 -25.31 -6.26 -6.64
CA ALA A 111 -25.39 -7.65 -6.21
C ALA A 111 -26.83 -8.12 -6.02
N SER A 112 -27.66 -7.29 -5.38
CA SER A 112 -29.07 -7.59 -5.13
C SER A 112 -29.95 -7.56 -6.38
N GLU A 113 -29.77 -6.56 -7.24
CA GLU A 113 -30.68 -6.32 -8.38
C GLU A 113 -30.23 -6.96 -9.68
N SER A 114 -28.91 -7.13 -9.88
CA SER A 114 -28.31 -7.49 -11.17
C SER A 114 -27.35 -8.69 -11.11
N GLY A 115 -27.05 -9.19 -9.92
CA GLY A 115 -26.22 -10.38 -9.68
C GLY A 115 -24.71 -10.13 -9.71
N ALA A 116 -23.95 -11.22 -9.61
CA ALA A 116 -22.49 -11.20 -9.35
C ALA A 116 -21.66 -10.48 -10.45
N GLU A 117 -22.03 -10.61 -11.75
CA GLU A 117 -21.29 -9.96 -12.84
C GLU A 117 -21.36 -8.43 -12.74
N ALA A 118 -22.53 -7.90 -12.41
CA ALA A 118 -22.72 -6.46 -12.26
C ALA A 118 -21.99 -5.94 -11.01
N ALA A 119 -22.12 -6.64 -9.88
CA ALA A 119 -21.46 -6.31 -8.64
C ALA A 119 -19.93 -6.30 -8.80
N LEU A 120 -19.35 -7.35 -9.40
CA LEU A 120 -17.93 -7.40 -9.75
C LEU A 120 -17.50 -6.17 -10.57
N SER A 121 -18.30 -5.83 -11.60
CA SER A 121 -17.97 -4.70 -12.48
C SER A 121 -17.95 -3.38 -11.72
N VAL A 122 -18.90 -3.14 -10.82
CA VAL A 122 -18.96 -1.90 -10.03
C VAL A 122 -17.82 -1.82 -9.04
N ALA A 123 -17.55 -2.89 -8.28
CA ALA A 123 -16.46 -2.96 -7.31
C ALA A 123 -15.10 -2.76 -7.99
N PHE A 124 -14.86 -3.47 -9.10
CA PHE A 124 -13.61 -3.35 -9.86
C PHE A 124 -13.42 -1.95 -10.47
N TYR A 125 -14.48 -1.32 -10.94
CA TYR A 125 -14.41 0.06 -11.43
C TYR A 125 -14.12 1.04 -10.29
N GLY A 126 -14.69 0.83 -9.10
CA GLY A 126 -14.36 1.61 -7.91
C GLY A 126 -12.87 1.57 -7.60
N GLY A 127 -12.29 0.37 -7.54
CA GLY A 127 -10.86 0.18 -7.34
C GLY A 127 -9.99 0.73 -8.49
N SER A 128 -10.47 0.62 -9.75
CA SER A 128 -9.74 1.11 -10.93
C SER A 128 -9.52 2.62 -10.92
N ILE A 129 -10.44 3.39 -10.34
CA ILE A 129 -10.28 4.83 -10.19
C ILE A 129 -9.07 5.13 -9.33
N MET A 130 -8.91 4.44 -8.19
CA MET A 130 -7.75 4.61 -7.31
C MET A 130 -6.45 4.27 -8.03
N GLY A 131 -6.37 3.10 -8.67
CA GLY A 131 -5.17 2.68 -9.39
C GLY A 131 -4.75 3.65 -10.50
N LEU A 132 -5.70 4.13 -11.30
CA LEU A 132 -5.44 5.12 -12.35
C LEU A 132 -5.03 6.47 -11.76
N CYS A 133 -5.59 6.91 -10.63
CA CYS A 133 -5.20 8.15 -9.97
C CYS A 133 -3.76 8.07 -9.44
N VAL A 134 -3.36 6.96 -8.82
CA VAL A 134 -1.98 6.74 -8.36
C VAL A 134 -0.99 6.86 -9.51
N ALA A 135 -1.19 6.09 -10.59
CA ALA A 135 -0.30 6.10 -11.74
C ALA A 135 -0.27 7.47 -12.44
N SER A 136 -1.44 8.10 -12.61
CA SER A 136 -1.58 9.36 -13.33
C SER A 136 -0.99 10.55 -12.58
N LEU A 137 -1.29 10.68 -11.28
CA LEU A 137 -0.79 11.81 -10.46
C LEU A 137 0.72 11.69 -10.22
N GLY A 138 1.28 10.48 -10.15
CA GLY A 138 2.72 10.26 -10.15
C GLY A 138 3.36 10.77 -11.44
N LEU A 139 2.80 10.45 -12.59
CA LEU A 139 3.29 10.93 -13.89
C LEU A 139 3.10 12.44 -14.08
N ILE A 140 1.97 13.01 -13.65
CA ILE A 140 1.74 14.46 -13.72
C ILE A 140 2.74 15.20 -12.83
N GLY A 141 2.83 14.81 -11.55
CA GLY A 141 3.66 15.51 -10.59
C GLY A 141 5.15 15.37 -10.90
N LEU A 142 5.65 14.14 -10.91
CA LEU A 142 7.07 13.88 -11.15
C LEU A 142 7.50 14.23 -12.57
N GLY A 143 6.67 13.92 -13.57
CA GLY A 143 6.95 14.24 -14.97
C GLY A 143 6.96 15.74 -15.25
N SER A 144 6.07 16.52 -14.61
CA SER A 144 6.07 17.99 -14.72
C SER A 144 7.31 18.60 -14.05
N LEU A 145 7.70 18.11 -12.88
CA LEU A 145 8.92 18.57 -12.21
C LEU A 145 10.17 18.25 -13.03
N PHE A 146 10.25 17.03 -13.58
CA PHE A 146 11.36 16.64 -14.46
C PHE A 146 11.47 17.55 -15.67
N TYR A 147 10.33 17.94 -16.27
CA TYR A 147 10.29 18.88 -17.38
C TYR A 147 10.71 20.31 -16.98
N ILE A 148 10.15 20.84 -15.88
CA ILE A 148 10.36 22.22 -15.42
C ILE A 148 11.77 22.42 -14.89
N LEU A 149 12.29 21.47 -14.11
CA LEU A 149 13.62 21.52 -13.50
C LEU A 149 14.71 20.97 -14.44
N SER A 150 14.39 20.72 -15.71
CA SER A 150 15.33 20.22 -16.71
C SER A 150 16.13 18.99 -16.27
N GLY A 151 15.49 18.10 -15.48
CA GLY A 151 16.09 16.87 -15.00
C GLY A 151 17.07 17.06 -13.82
N ASP A 152 17.00 18.17 -13.09
CA ASP A 152 17.78 18.32 -11.86
C ASP A 152 17.36 17.28 -10.81
N ALA A 153 18.15 16.20 -10.74
CA ALA A 153 17.83 15.03 -9.91
C ALA A 153 17.68 15.41 -8.44
N HIS A 154 18.56 16.29 -7.93
CA HIS A 154 18.60 16.65 -6.52
C HIS A 154 17.30 17.36 -6.07
N SER A 155 16.83 18.32 -6.85
CA SER A 155 15.55 18.98 -6.54
C SER A 155 14.35 18.03 -6.68
N ILE A 156 14.39 17.12 -7.68
CA ILE A 156 13.32 16.14 -7.94
C ILE A 156 13.17 15.12 -6.80
N GLU A 157 14.23 14.80 -6.05
CA GLU A 157 14.20 13.92 -4.88
C GLU A 157 13.20 14.39 -3.82
N GLY A 158 12.99 15.69 -3.70
CA GLY A 158 11.99 16.30 -2.83
C GLY A 158 10.56 15.78 -3.09
N PHE A 159 10.22 15.45 -4.34
CA PHE A 159 8.90 14.89 -4.67
C PHE A 159 8.62 13.57 -3.94
N ALA A 160 9.59 12.67 -3.95
CA ALA A 160 9.48 11.41 -3.23
C ALA A 160 9.35 11.64 -1.72
N MET A 161 10.09 12.59 -1.14
CA MET A 161 9.99 12.96 0.27
C MET A 161 8.57 13.45 0.64
N GLY A 162 7.97 14.30 -0.20
CA GLY A 162 6.59 14.75 0.01
C GLY A 162 5.59 13.61 -0.04
N ALA A 163 5.72 12.71 -1.01
CA ALA A 163 4.88 11.51 -1.13
C ALA A 163 5.03 10.57 0.08
N SER A 164 6.27 10.37 0.56
CA SER A 164 6.58 9.53 1.72
C SER A 164 5.96 10.04 3.01
N ILE A 165 5.96 11.35 3.23
CA ILE A 165 5.29 11.95 4.40
C ILE A 165 3.81 11.62 4.40
N VAL A 166 3.13 11.78 3.26
CA VAL A 166 1.69 11.45 3.16
C VAL A 166 1.46 9.96 3.38
N ALA A 167 2.22 9.10 2.70
CA ALA A 167 2.11 7.65 2.83
C ALA A 167 2.25 7.19 4.29
N LEU A 168 3.24 7.73 5.02
CA LEU A 168 3.50 7.39 6.41
C LEU A 168 2.29 7.69 7.31
N PHE A 169 1.72 8.89 7.19
CA PHE A 169 0.57 9.28 8.00
C PHE A 169 -0.68 8.49 7.62
N SER A 170 -0.99 8.40 6.32
CA SER A 170 -2.20 7.72 5.84
C SER A 170 -2.16 6.21 6.11
N ARG A 171 -1.00 5.55 5.99
CA ARG A 171 -0.91 4.11 6.23
C ARG A 171 -0.91 3.76 7.70
N VAL A 172 -0.14 4.49 8.53
CA VAL A 172 -0.10 4.24 9.99
C VAL A 172 -1.42 4.67 10.62
N GLY A 173 -1.92 5.86 10.30
CA GLY A 173 -3.20 6.37 10.82
C GLY A 173 -4.37 5.52 10.37
N GLY A 174 -4.45 5.23 9.07
CA GLY A 174 -5.48 4.36 8.50
C GLY A 174 -5.48 2.96 9.10
N GLY A 175 -4.30 2.35 9.25
CA GLY A 175 -4.15 1.02 9.87
C GLY A 175 -4.57 0.98 11.34
N ILE A 176 -4.25 2.01 12.13
CA ILE A 176 -4.71 2.10 13.52
C ILE A 176 -6.22 2.29 13.56
N TYR A 177 -6.78 3.13 12.69
CA TYR A 177 -8.22 3.36 12.61
C TYR A 177 -8.96 2.07 12.30
N THR A 178 -8.67 1.45 11.15
CA THR A 178 -9.41 0.28 10.65
C THR A 178 -9.37 -0.86 11.68
N LYS A 179 -8.20 -1.18 12.19
CA LYS A 179 -8.08 -2.34 13.10
C LYS A 179 -8.55 -2.07 14.53
N SER A 180 -8.61 -0.82 14.96
CA SER A 180 -9.26 -0.50 16.24
C SER A 180 -10.78 -0.59 16.14
N ALA A 181 -11.37 -0.23 15.00
CA ALA A 181 -12.80 -0.34 14.77
C ALA A 181 -13.23 -1.80 14.60
N ASP A 182 -12.54 -2.56 13.76
CA ASP A 182 -12.75 -3.98 13.49
C ASP A 182 -12.64 -4.82 14.77
N VAL A 183 -11.50 -4.80 15.46
CA VAL A 183 -11.31 -5.52 16.74
C VAL A 183 -12.34 -5.11 17.80
N GLY A 184 -12.67 -3.81 17.87
CA GLY A 184 -13.67 -3.30 18.81
C GLY A 184 -15.08 -3.80 18.52
N ALA A 185 -15.50 -3.78 17.24
CA ALA A 185 -16.80 -4.24 16.80
C ALA A 185 -16.93 -5.77 16.97
N ASP A 186 -15.89 -6.51 16.59
CA ASP A 186 -15.88 -7.98 16.60
C ASP A 186 -15.89 -8.56 18.01
N LEU A 187 -15.02 -8.07 18.91
CA LEU A 187 -14.96 -8.60 20.26
C LEU A 187 -16.28 -8.41 21.03
N VAL A 188 -16.89 -7.24 20.93
CA VAL A 188 -18.14 -6.98 21.65
C VAL A 188 -19.33 -7.58 20.90
N GLY A 189 -19.40 -7.45 19.59
CA GLY A 189 -20.52 -7.95 18.78
C GLY A 189 -20.56 -9.47 18.71
N LYS A 190 -19.53 -10.09 18.15
CA LYS A 190 -19.48 -11.53 17.88
C LYS A 190 -19.24 -12.35 19.15
N VAL A 191 -18.28 -11.94 20.00
CA VAL A 191 -17.83 -12.76 21.13
C VAL A 191 -18.66 -12.52 22.38
N GLU A 192 -18.97 -11.27 22.74
CA GLU A 192 -19.70 -10.97 23.97
C GLU A 192 -21.21 -10.96 23.80
N ALA A 193 -21.72 -10.26 22.76
CA ALA A 193 -23.15 -10.12 22.53
C ALA A 193 -23.75 -11.27 21.69
N GLY A 194 -22.90 -12.04 20.97
CA GLY A 194 -23.33 -13.15 20.14
C GLY A 194 -24.21 -12.75 18.95
N ILE A 195 -24.04 -11.50 18.45
CA ILE A 195 -24.74 -11.01 17.26
C ILE A 195 -23.88 -11.26 16.00
N PRO A 196 -24.49 -11.37 14.81
CA PRO A 196 -23.75 -11.55 13.56
C PRO A 196 -22.74 -10.43 13.30
N GLU A 197 -21.79 -10.69 12.41
CA GLU A 197 -20.92 -9.67 11.82
C GLU A 197 -21.77 -8.66 11.05
N ASP A 198 -21.40 -7.39 11.07
CA ASP A 198 -22.12 -6.29 10.41
C ASP A 198 -23.57 -6.09 10.88
N ASP A 199 -23.97 -6.66 12.02
CA ASP A 199 -25.33 -6.50 12.54
C ASP A 199 -25.64 -5.02 12.84
N PRO A 200 -26.76 -4.47 12.35
CA PRO A 200 -27.10 -3.05 12.53
C PRO A 200 -27.26 -2.61 13.99
N ARG A 201 -27.37 -3.53 14.93
CA ARG A 201 -27.40 -3.24 16.38
C ARG A 201 -26.03 -2.90 16.94
N ASN A 202 -24.96 -3.31 16.26
CA ASN A 202 -23.58 -3.05 16.71
C ASN A 202 -23.17 -1.61 16.41
N PRO A 203 -22.89 -0.76 17.42
CA PRO A 203 -22.47 0.63 17.21
C PRO A 203 -21.16 0.78 16.43
N GLY A 204 -20.31 -0.26 16.42
CA GLY A 204 -19.00 -0.26 15.79
C GLY A 204 -19.02 -0.45 14.26
N VAL A 205 -20.07 -1.04 13.69
CA VAL A 205 -20.13 -1.47 12.28
C VAL A 205 -19.84 -0.34 11.27
N ILE A 206 -20.40 0.84 11.48
CA ILE A 206 -20.13 1.97 10.55
C ILE A 206 -18.66 2.43 10.67
N ALA A 207 -18.08 2.42 11.88
CA ALA A 207 -16.66 2.76 12.05
C ALA A 207 -15.75 1.73 11.38
N ASP A 208 -16.11 0.46 11.42
CA ASP A 208 -15.42 -0.65 10.76
C ASP A 208 -15.43 -0.48 9.23
N ASN A 209 -16.59 -0.34 8.63
CA ASN A 209 -16.73 -0.06 7.19
C ASN A 209 -16.02 1.23 6.73
N VAL A 210 -15.96 2.27 7.57
CA VAL A 210 -15.14 3.46 7.32
C VAL A 210 -13.66 3.10 7.33
N GLY A 211 -13.25 2.22 8.26
CA GLY A 211 -11.89 1.76 8.44
C GLY A 211 -11.30 1.13 7.18
N ASP A 212 -12.04 0.23 6.53
CA ASP A 212 -11.59 -0.42 5.30
C ASP A 212 -11.29 0.59 4.17
N ASN A 213 -12.14 1.60 4.04
CA ASN A 213 -11.88 2.69 3.08
C ASN A 213 -10.65 3.51 3.46
N VAL A 214 -10.46 3.81 4.75
CA VAL A 214 -9.34 4.61 5.27
C VAL A 214 -8.02 3.85 5.16
N GLY A 215 -7.97 2.63 5.68
CA GLY A 215 -6.75 1.81 5.76
C GLY A 215 -6.35 1.20 4.41
N ASP A 216 -7.29 0.52 3.78
CA ASP A 216 -7.00 -0.35 2.64
C ASP A 216 -7.27 0.29 1.27
N ILE A 217 -7.82 1.50 1.22
CA ILE A 217 -7.87 2.28 -0.01
C ILE A 217 -6.97 3.50 0.08
N ALA A 218 -7.21 4.45 0.96
CA ALA A 218 -6.41 5.66 1.03
C ALA A 218 -4.99 5.40 1.54
N GLY A 219 -4.85 4.64 2.64
CA GLY A 219 -3.55 4.29 3.22
C GLY A 219 -2.69 3.45 2.28
N MET A 220 -3.25 2.38 1.72
CA MET A 220 -2.54 1.51 0.77
C MET A 220 -2.20 2.24 -0.53
N GLY A 221 -3.11 3.07 -1.04
CA GLY A 221 -2.87 3.84 -2.25
C GLY A 221 -1.74 4.85 -2.11
N SER A 222 -1.62 5.50 -0.96
CA SER A 222 -0.51 6.41 -0.65
C SER A 222 0.83 5.67 -0.52
N ASP A 223 0.85 4.48 0.08
CA ASP A 223 2.02 3.59 0.20
C ASP A 223 2.55 3.18 -1.19
N ILE A 224 1.66 2.71 -2.05
CA ILE A 224 2.03 2.32 -3.41
C ILE A 224 2.45 3.54 -4.26
N PHE A 225 1.79 4.70 -4.08
CA PHE A 225 2.18 5.96 -4.73
C PHE A 225 3.61 6.36 -4.36
N GLU A 226 3.96 6.26 -3.08
CA GLU A 226 5.31 6.53 -2.59
C GLU A 226 6.34 5.61 -3.25
N SER A 227 6.12 4.29 -3.19
CA SER A 227 7.05 3.30 -3.74
C SER A 227 7.22 3.46 -5.26
N TYR A 228 6.13 3.77 -5.98
CA TYR A 228 6.13 4.03 -7.41
C TYR A 228 6.96 5.26 -7.78
N CYS A 229 6.74 6.38 -7.11
CA CYS A 229 7.48 7.61 -7.36
C CYS A 229 8.92 7.51 -6.85
N GLY A 230 9.14 6.90 -5.68
CA GLY A 230 10.46 6.71 -5.08
C GLY A 230 11.39 5.86 -5.95
N SER A 231 10.88 4.78 -6.58
CA SER A 231 11.66 3.96 -7.51
C SER A 231 12.11 4.75 -8.75
N MET A 232 11.23 5.58 -9.30
CA MET A 232 11.57 6.44 -10.44
C MET A 232 12.62 7.49 -10.05
N VAL A 233 12.43 8.15 -8.91
CA VAL A 233 13.37 9.16 -8.38
C VAL A 233 14.73 8.53 -8.11
N ALA A 234 14.80 7.33 -7.52
CA ALA A 234 16.06 6.62 -7.29
C ALA A 234 16.82 6.36 -8.60
N CYS A 235 16.13 5.91 -9.65
CA CYS A 235 16.76 5.70 -10.96
C CYS A 235 17.28 7.00 -11.57
N ILE A 236 16.53 8.08 -11.46
CA ILE A 236 16.94 9.41 -11.94
C ILE A 236 18.19 9.86 -11.18
N ALA A 237 18.20 9.73 -9.85
CA ALA A 237 19.32 10.09 -9.00
C ALA A 237 20.59 9.28 -9.34
N ILE A 238 20.49 7.94 -9.45
CA ILE A 238 21.65 7.10 -9.83
C ILE A 238 22.17 7.48 -11.21
N ALA A 239 21.30 7.62 -12.21
CA ALA A 239 21.71 7.97 -13.58
C ALA A 239 22.38 9.36 -13.63
N SER A 240 21.95 10.30 -12.79
CA SER A 240 22.55 11.66 -12.72
C SER A 240 24.00 11.65 -12.27
N THR A 241 24.45 10.67 -11.48
CA THR A 241 25.83 10.56 -11.00
C THR A 241 26.79 9.95 -12.03
N TYR A 242 26.31 9.41 -13.14
CA TYR A 242 27.15 8.77 -14.14
C TYR A 242 28.05 9.79 -14.86
N LEU A 243 29.34 9.46 -14.96
CA LEU A 243 30.33 10.29 -15.64
C LEU A 243 30.25 10.07 -17.16
N ILE A 244 30.33 11.17 -17.89
CA ILE A 244 30.40 11.13 -19.35
C ILE A 244 31.81 10.69 -19.75
N THR A 245 31.90 9.68 -20.61
CA THR A 245 33.15 9.13 -21.14
C THR A 245 33.07 9.02 -22.66
N SER A 246 34.13 8.54 -23.33
CA SER A 246 34.10 8.25 -24.75
C SER A 246 33.10 7.12 -25.12
N GLU A 247 32.79 6.24 -24.16
CA GLU A 247 31.89 5.09 -24.32
C GLU A 247 30.47 5.36 -23.79
N PHE A 248 30.31 6.38 -22.93
CA PHE A 248 29.02 6.74 -22.30
C PHE A 248 28.72 8.22 -22.57
N THR A 249 27.77 8.47 -23.45
CA THR A 249 27.44 9.81 -23.97
C THR A 249 26.42 10.55 -23.10
N GLN A 250 26.39 11.89 -23.21
CA GLN A 250 25.35 12.72 -22.56
C GLN A 250 23.92 12.24 -22.96
N ALA A 251 23.71 11.89 -24.23
CA ALA A 251 22.40 11.43 -24.69
C ALA A 251 21.96 10.11 -24.04
N GLN A 252 22.90 9.22 -23.72
CA GLN A 252 22.60 7.99 -22.97
C GLN A 252 22.27 8.29 -21.51
N LYS A 253 23.02 9.19 -20.88
CA LYS A 253 22.74 9.67 -19.52
C LYS A 253 21.32 10.26 -19.42
N ASP A 254 20.99 11.20 -20.30
CA ASP A 254 19.68 11.83 -20.35
C ASP A 254 18.58 10.80 -20.65
N GLY A 255 18.85 9.83 -21.52
CA GLY A 255 17.95 8.71 -21.81
C GLY A 255 17.70 7.84 -20.59
N MET A 256 18.74 7.50 -19.81
CA MET A 256 18.60 6.71 -18.58
C MET A 256 17.87 7.49 -17.47
N MET A 257 18.08 8.79 -17.36
CA MET A 257 17.32 9.63 -16.41
C MET A 257 15.84 9.73 -16.78
N PHE A 258 15.51 9.77 -18.08
CA PHE A 258 14.13 9.85 -18.55
C PHE A 258 13.42 8.49 -18.59
N LEU A 259 14.15 7.38 -18.70
CA LEU A 259 13.62 6.03 -18.89
C LEU A 259 12.58 5.62 -17.82
N PRO A 260 12.75 5.87 -16.51
CA PRO A 260 11.76 5.51 -15.50
C PRO A 260 10.38 6.12 -15.78
N LEU A 261 10.33 7.40 -16.14
CA LEU A 261 9.09 8.11 -16.49
C LEU A 261 8.46 7.56 -17.78
N ALA A 262 9.28 7.20 -18.73
CA ALA A 262 8.83 6.62 -19.99
C ALA A 262 8.27 5.20 -19.79
N LEU A 263 8.90 4.37 -18.95
CA LEU A 263 8.39 3.06 -18.55
C LEU A 263 7.06 3.17 -17.80
N ALA A 264 6.98 4.08 -16.83
CA ALA A 264 5.76 4.38 -16.10
C ALA A 264 4.61 4.83 -17.03
N SER A 265 4.93 5.62 -18.05
CA SER A 265 3.98 6.06 -19.08
C SER A 265 3.38 4.90 -19.87
N ILE A 266 4.23 3.96 -20.30
CA ILE A 266 3.77 2.72 -20.97
C ILE A 266 2.98 1.85 -19.98
N GLY A 267 3.41 1.79 -18.75
CA GLY A 267 2.73 1.05 -17.68
C GLY A 267 1.32 1.54 -17.42
N LEU A 268 1.09 2.86 -17.46
CA LEU A 268 -0.26 3.44 -17.38
C LEU A 268 -1.14 2.98 -18.56
N ILE A 269 -0.61 3.00 -19.79
CA ILE A 269 -1.34 2.51 -20.97
C ILE A 269 -1.65 1.02 -20.82
N ALA A 270 -0.66 0.21 -20.42
CA ALA A 270 -0.84 -1.22 -20.19
C ALA A 270 -1.88 -1.49 -19.10
N SER A 271 -1.93 -0.68 -18.03
CA SER A 271 -2.94 -0.75 -16.97
C SER A 271 -4.34 -0.45 -17.48
N ILE A 272 -4.51 0.59 -18.31
CA ILE A 272 -5.80 0.90 -18.95
C ILE A 272 -6.27 -0.28 -19.81
N LEU A 273 -5.36 -0.88 -20.60
CA LEU A 273 -5.67 -2.07 -21.39
C LEU A 273 -6.01 -3.28 -20.49
N GLY A 274 -5.31 -3.44 -19.36
CA GLY A 274 -5.61 -4.45 -18.34
C GLY A 274 -7.01 -4.31 -17.77
N ILE A 275 -7.44 -3.09 -17.44
CA ILE A 275 -8.82 -2.80 -16.97
C ILE A 275 -9.85 -3.20 -18.06
N ILE A 276 -9.55 -2.93 -19.33
CA ILE A 276 -10.42 -3.35 -20.44
C ILE A 276 -10.46 -4.88 -20.56
N ILE A 277 -9.31 -5.57 -20.37
CA ILE A 277 -9.24 -7.03 -20.39
C ILE A 277 -10.12 -7.62 -19.29
N VAL A 278 -10.02 -7.15 -18.03
CA VAL A 278 -10.90 -7.60 -16.92
C VAL A 278 -12.35 -7.49 -17.32
N ARG A 279 -12.76 -6.37 -17.89
CA ARG A 279 -14.15 -6.17 -18.35
C ARG A 279 -14.57 -7.16 -19.44
N LEU A 280 -13.71 -7.44 -20.42
CA LEU A 280 -14.02 -8.36 -21.50
C LEU A 280 -14.23 -9.80 -21.01
N PHE A 281 -13.54 -10.17 -19.92
CA PHE A 281 -13.62 -11.49 -19.29
C PHE A 281 -14.55 -11.53 -18.08
N SER A 282 -15.26 -10.46 -17.74
CA SER A 282 -16.17 -10.38 -16.57
C SER A 282 -17.31 -11.42 -16.60
N LYS A 283 -17.67 -11.93 -17.78
CA LYS A 283 -18.66 -13.00 -17.95
C LYS A 283 -18.15 -14.39 -17.53
N SER A 284 -16.87 -14.55 -17.36
CA SER A 284 -16.26 -15.75 -16.76
C SER A 284 -16.27 -15.61 -15.22
N SER A 285 -15.57 -16.49 -14.49
CA SER A 285 -15.50 -16.31 -13.04
C SER A 285 -14.74 -15.01 -12.68
N PRO A 286 -15.11 -14.31 -11.59
CA PRO A 286 -14.42 -13.10 -11.11
C PRO A 286 -12.91 -13.30 -10.99
N ALA A 287 -12.47 -14.41 -10.40
CA ALA A 287 -11.06 -14.78 -10.26
C ALA A 287 -10.32 -14.85 -11.60
N SER A 288 -10.96 -15.48 -12.60
CA SER A 288 -10.34 -15.59 -13.94
C SER A 288 -10.21 -14.24 -14.62
N ALA A 289 -11.23 -13.39 -14.53
CA ALA A 289 -11.20 -12.05 -15.12
C ALA A 289 -10.06 -11.21 -14.54
N MET A 290 -9.92 -11.19 -13.21
CA MET A 290 -8.85 -10.46 -12.53
C MET A 290 -7.46 -11.03 -12.85
N ARG A 291 -7.28 -12.36 -12.90
CA ARG A 291 -6.00 -12.98 -13.31
C ARG A 291 -5.59 -12.61 -14.73
N TRP A 292 -6.53 -12.56 -15.69
CA TRP A 292 -6.23 -12.12 -17.06
C TRP A 292 -5.79 -10.66 -17.11
N GLY A 293 -6.38 -9.77 -16.31
CA GLY A 293 -5.94 -8.38 -16.19
C GLY A 293 -4.55 -8.27 -15.57
N THR A 294 -4.34 -8.97 -14.44
CA THR A 294 -3.08 -8.95 -13.69
C THR A 294 -1.89 -9.50 -14.48
N MET A 295 -2.10 -10.50 -15.33
CA MET A 295 -1.04 -11.08 -16.15
C MET A 295 -0.92 -10.43 -17.54
N GLY A 296 -2.04 -9.96 -18.09
CA GLY A 296 -2.07 -9.37 -19.43
C GLY A 296 -1.37 -8.01 -19.49
N ALA A 297 -1.59 -7.15 -18.50
CA ALA A 297 -0.98 -5.83 -18.46
C ALA A 297 0.56 -5.87 -18.37
N PRO A 298 1.19 -6.63 -17.45
CA PRO A 298 2.65 -6.78 -17.44
C PRO A 298 3.22 -7.36 -18.73
N LEU A 299 2.52 -8.29 -19.38
CA LEU A 299 2.97 -8.84 -20.66
C LEU A 299 3.01 -7.77 -21.76
N ILE A 300 1.96 -6.96 -21.87
CA ILE A 300 1.89 -5.82 -22.82
C ILE A 300 3.01 -4.82 -22.49
N PHE A 301 3.19 -4.51 -21.21
CA PHE A 301 4.22 -3.61 -20.72
C PHE A 301 5.64 -4.11 -21.07
N ILE A 302 5.97 -5.36 -20.80
CA ILE A 302 7.29 -5.96 -21.08
C ILE A 302 7.62 -5.88 -22.59
N ILE A 303 6.65 -6.17 -23.45
CA ILE A 303 6.84 -6.10 -24.92
C ILE A 303 7.12 -4.65 -25.35
N ALA A 304 6.35 -3.68 -24.84
CA ALA A 304 6.53 -2.28 -25.19
C ALA A 304 7.84 -1.70 -24.60
N ALA A 305 8.21 -2.13 -23.40
CA ALA A 305 9.45 -1.73 -22.74
C ALA A 305 10.70 -2.13 -23.55
N TYR A 306 10.68 -3.25 -24.28
CA TYR A 306 11.78 -3.67 -25.16
C TYR A 306 12.14 -2.60 -26.19
N PHE A 307 11.16 -2.06 -26.86
CA PHE A 307 11.39 -1.02 -27.88
C PHE A 307 11.87 0.28 -27.25
N LEU A 308 11.33 0.62 -26.09
CA LEU A 308 11.65 1.87 -25.39
C LEU A 308 13.08 1.88 -24.85
N THR A 309 13.50 0.82 -24.15
CA THR A 309 14.86 0.72 -23.59
C THR A 309 15.92 0.75 -24.68
N ASN A 310 15.71 0.03 -25.79
CA ASN A 310 16.64 0.04 -26.90
C ASN A 310 16.72 1.40 -27.61
N THR A 311 15.62 2.18 -27.61
CA THR A 311 15.59 3.51 -28.23
C THR A 311 16.28 4.56 -27.35
N LEU A 312 16.04 4.53 -26.03
CA LEU A 312 16.53 5.56 -25.10
C LEU A 312 17.96 5.30 -24.60
N VAL A 313 18.31 4.02 -24.38
CA VAL A 313 19.62 3.64 -23.79
C VAL A 313 20.63 3.21 -24.85
N GLY A 314 20.15 2.75 -26.01
CA GLY A 314 21.02 2.35 -27.11
C GLY A 314 21.70 0.99 -26.87
N SER A 315 23.03 0.92 -26.90
CA SER A 315 23.79 -0.36 -26.86
C SER A 315 23.47 -1.24 -25.65
N ASN A 316 23.15 -0.64 -24.50
CA ASN A 316 22.85 -1.37 -23.26
C ASN A 316 21.32 -1.53 -23.04
N GLY A 317 20.51 -1.17 -24.03
CA GLY A 317 19.04 -1.21 -23.92
C GLY A 317 18.47 -2.60 -23.67
N PHE A 318 19.10 -3.64 -24.21
CA PHE A 318 18.69 -5.03 -23.98
C PHE A 318 18.91 -5.48 -22.53
N ASP A 319 20.05 -5.14 -21.94
CA ASP A 319 20.36 -5.51 -20.55
C ASP A 319 19.44 -4.76 -19.57
N VAL A 320 19.17 -3.49 -19.85
CA VAL A 320 18.19 -2.69 -19.09
C VAL A 320 16.78 -3.28 -19.22
N TRP A 321 16.39 -3.72 -20.42
CA TRP A 321 15.11 -4.41 -20.60
C TRP A 321 15.02 -5.72 -19.82
N LEU A 322 16.10 -6.51 -19.79
CA LEU A 322 16.14 -7.74 -18.97
C LEU A 322 15.96 -7.43 -17.48
N ALA A 323 16.50 -6.32 -16.97
CA ALA A 323 16.26 -5.88 -15.60
C ALA A 323 14.77 -5.53 -15.37
N VAL A 324 14.11 -4.86 -16.34
CA VAL A 324 12.65 -4.62 -16.29
C VAL A 324 11.88 -5.93 -16.22
N VAL A 325 12.22 -6.90 -17.08
CA VAL A 325 11.57 -8.23 -17.10
C VAL A 325 11.77 -8.94 -15.76
N CYS A 326 12.99 -8.89 -15.23
CA CYS A 326 13.34 -9.53 -13.95
C CYS A 326 12.49 -8.96 -12.81
N GLY A 327 12.31 -7.64 -12.75
CA GLY A 327 11.44 -6.98 -11.78
C GLY A 327 9.97 -7.38 -11.95
N SER A 328 9.43 -7.26 -13.17
CA SER A 328 8.02 -7.56 -13.45
C SER A 328 7.66 -9.03 -13.16
N VAL A 329 8.48 -9.97 -13.63
CA VAL A 329 8.27 -11.41 -13.40
C VAL A 329 8.51 -11.78 -11.93
N GLY A 330 9.54 -11.19 -11.32
CA GLY A 330 9.85 -11.41 -9.90
C GLY A 330 8.73 -10.92 -8.97
N GLY A 331 8.11 -9.79 -9.28
CA GLY A 331 6.94 -9.31 -8.54
C GLY A 331 5.76 -10.27 -8.59
N ILE A 332 5.45 -10.79 -9.79
CA ILE A 332 4.41 -11.82 -9.95
C ILE A 332 4.76 -13.08 -9.14
N ALA A 333 6.02 -13.52 -9.17
CA ALA A 333 6.47 -14.69 -8.42
C ALA A 333 6.31 -14.50 -6.90
N ILE A 334 6.70 -13.32 -6.36
CA ILE A 334 6.53 -12.99 -4.94
C ILE A 334 5.04 -13.00 -4.56
N GLY A 335 4.18 -12.40 -5.41
CA GLY A 335 2.74 -12.40 -5.18
C GLY A 335 2.14 -13.82 -5.12
N LEU A 336 2.49 -14.70 -6.06
CA LEU A 336 2.03 -16.09 -6.08
C LEU A 336 2.53 -16.91 -4.88
N ILE A 337 3.76 -16.65 -4.41
CA ILE A 337 4.30 -17.27 -3.20
C ILE A 337 3.49 -16.82 -1.97
N THR A 338 3.18 -15.53 -1.90
CA THR A 338 2.34 -14.97 -0.82
C THR A 338 0.94 -15.59 -0.84
N GLU A 339 0.30 -15.69 -2.01
CA GLU A 339 -0.99 -16.38 -2.19
C GLU A 339 -0.95 -17.82 -1.65
N TYR A 340 0.12 -18.57 -1.93
CA TYR A 340 0.28 -19.92 -1.42
C TYR A 340 0.27 -19.98 0.12
N TYR A 341 1.03 -19.10 0.78
CA TYR A 341 1.11 -19.11 2.24
C TYR A 341 -0.13 -18.58 2.94
N THR A 342 -0.88 -17.71 2.29
CA THR A 342 -2.08 -17.08 2.85
C THR A 342 -3.40 -17.67 2.37
N GLY A 343 -3.40 -18.57 1.36
CA GLY A 343 -4.63 -19.08 0.77
C GLY A 343 -4.69 -20.61 0.54
N SER A 344 -3.59 -21.34 0.83
CA SER A 344 -3.51 -22.77 0.50
C SER A 344 -3.30 -23.66 1.74
N THR A 345 -2.56 -24.77 1.57
CA THR A 345 -2.30 -25.78 2.63
C THR A 345 -1.83 -25.18 3.97
N PRO A 346 -0.99 -24.12 4.04
CA PRO A 346 -0.58 -23.55 5.32
C PRO A 346 -1.77 -23.02 6.15
N VAL A 347 -2.77 -22.43 5.50
CA VAL A 347 -4.01 -21.94 6.14
C VAL A 347 -4.80 -23.09 6.77
N VAL A 348 -4.94 -24.21 6.05
CA VAL A 348 -5.62 -25.40 6.57
C VAL A 348 -4.93 -25.94 7.83
N LYS A 349 -3.60 -25.95 7.87
CA LYS A 349 -2.84 -26.35 9.08
C LYS A 349 -3.11 -25.44 10.28
N ILE A 350 -3.24 -24.13 10.06
CA ILE A 350 -3.59 -23.18 11.13
C ILE A 350 -5.01 -23.49 11.63
N ALA A 351 -5.96 -23.67 10.72
CA ALA A 351 -7.35 -24.00 11.07
C ALA A 351 -7.44 -25.31 11.85
N GLU A 352 -6.76 -26.37 11.40
CA GLU A 352 -6.70 -27.68 12.10
C GLU A 352 -6.11 -27.55 13.51
N SER A 353 -5.13 -26.70 13.71
CA SER A 353 -4.53 -26.47 15.03
C SER A 353 -5.51 -25.85 16.03
N GLY A 354 -6.58 -25.19 15.54
CA GLY A 354 -7.67 -24.67 16.36
C GLY A 354 -8.44 -25.74 17.15
N GLN A 355 -8.41 -26.98 16.71
CA GLN A 355 -9.02 -28.10 17.46
C GLN A 355 -8.37 -28.35 18.83
N THR A 356 -7.15 -27.87 19.02
CA THR A 356 -6.42 -27.98 20.29
C THR A 356 -6.39 -26.67 21.08
N GLY A 357 -6.93 -25.59 20.53
CA GLY A 357 -7.11 -24.30 21.20
C GLY A 357 -6.34 -23.13 20.58
N SER A 358 -6.57 -21.94 21.11
CA SER A 358 -6.01 -20.68 20.58
C SER A 358 -4.47 -20.61 20.66
N ALA A 359 -3.84 -21.19 21.68
CA ALA A 359 -2.38 -21.18 21.79
C ALA A 359 -1.69 -21.88 20.61
N THR A 360 -2.24 -23.01 20.16
CA THR A 360 -1.73 -23.75 18.99
C THR A 360 -1.98 -23.01 17.68
N VAL A 361 -3.12 -22.31 17.53
CA VAL A 361 -3.38 -21.41 16.40
C VAL A 361 -2.31 -20.33 16.33
N MET A 362 -1.99 -19.70 17.45
CA MET A 362 -0.96 -18.66 17.53
C MET A 362 0.41 -19.19 17.11
N ILE A 363 0.84 -20.31 17.69
CA ILE A 363 2.15 -20.91 17.40
C ILE A 363 2.25 -21.32 15.92
N THR A 364 1.19 -21.94 15.39
CA THR A 364 1.18 -22.39 14.00
C THR A 364 1.21 -21.23 13.02
N GLY A 365 0.43 -20.17 13.26
CA GLY A 365 0.43 -18.99 12.40
C GLY A 365 1.75 -18.21 12.44
N LEU A 366 2.36 -18.04 13.61
CA LEU A 366 3.72 -17.48 13.72
C LEU A 366 4.75 -18.31 12.93
N SER A 367 4.67 -19.65 13.03
CA SER A 367 5.56 -20.55 12.29
C SER A 367 5.37 -20.45 10.79
N VAL A 368 4.12 -20.40 10.31
CA VAL A 368 3.78 -20.21 8.89
C VAL A 368 4.29 -18.85 8.41
N GLY A 369 4.06 -17.79 9.18
CA GLY A 369 4.55 -16.45 8.87
C GLY A 369 6.07 -16.40 8.73
N MET A 370 6.82 -16.99 9.68
CA MET A 370 8.29 -17.07 9.60
C MET A 370 8.76 -17.86 8.37
N GLN A 371 8.10 -18.98 8.05
CA GLN A 371 8.44 -19.79 6.88
C GLN A 371 8.15 -19.05 5.58
N SER A 372 7.09 -18.27 5.53
CA SER A 372 6.64 -17.55 4.33
C SER A 372 7.62 -16.48 3.85
N VAL A 373 8.53 -16.02 4.70
CA VAL A 373 9.55 -15.01 4.36
C VAL A 373 10.61 -15.56 3.40
N VAL A 374 10.93 -16.86 3.49
CA VAL A 374 12.13 -17.43 2.86
C VAL A 374 12.11 -17.35 1.33
N LEU A 375 11.00 -17.75 0.70
CA LEU A 375 10.91 -17.78 -0.76
C LEU A 375 10.80 -16.37 -1.39
N PRO A 376 10.02 -15.42 -0.85
CA PRO A 376 10.04 -14.04 -1.34
C PRO A 376 11.43 -13.39 -1.24
N ILE A 377 12.15 -13.62 -0.13
CA ILE A 377 13.53 -13.13 0.01
C ILE A 377 14.45 -13.77 -1.04
N ALA A 378 14.31 -15.06 -1.32
CA ALA A 378 15.09 -15.71 -2.37
C ALA A 378 14.80 -15.08 -3.76
N CYS A 379 13.54 -14.72 -4.05
CA CYS A 379 13.18 -13.99 -5.26
C CYS A 379 13.84 -12.61 -5.29
N ILE A 380 13.78 -11.84 -4.20
CA ILE A 380 14.41 -10.52 -4.09
C ILE A 380 15.93 -10.62 -4.33
N ILE A 381 16.60 -11.59 -3.68
CA ILE A 381 18.04 -11.84 -3.88
C ILE A 381 18.34 -12.12 -5.36
N LEU A 382 17.54 -12.96 -6.01
CA LEU A 382 17.73 -13.30 -7.43
C LEU A 382 17.53 -12.07 -8.33
N ILE A 383 16.52 -11.23 -8.06
CA ILE A 383 16.30 -9.98 -8.81
C ILE A 383 17.49 -9.04 -8.64
N ILE A 384 17.95 -8.84 -7.41
CA ILE A 384 19.11 -7.99 -7.11
C ILE A 384 20.35 -8.51 -7.85
N TYR A 385 20.65 -9.82 -7.73
CA TYR A 385 21.81 -10.43 -8.36
C TYR A 385 21.79 -10.26 -9.88
N ILE A 386 20.71 -10.67 -10.54
CA ILE A 386 20.60 -10.60 -12.01
C ILE A 386 20.66 -9.13 -12.48
N SER A 387 19.91 -8.24 -11.84
CA SER A 387 19.85 -6.84 -12.24
C SER A 387 21.19 -6.11 -12.05
N THR A 388 21.93 -6.46 -10.98
CA THR A 388 23.26 -5.89 -10.73
C THR A 388 24.29 -6.38 -11.74
N GLU A 389 24.27 -7.67 -12.11
CA GLU A 389 25.16 -8.22 -13.14
C GLU A 389 24.90 -7.61 -14.53
N LEU A 390 23.64 -7.27 -14.83
CA LEU A 390 23.26 -6.70 -16.12
C LEU A 390 23.67 -5.21 -16.26
N THR A 391 23.32 -4.37 -15.27
CA THR A 391 23.46 -2.92 -15.40
C THR A 391 23.82 -2.22 -14.08
N GLY A 392 24.42 -2.93 -13.14
CA GLY A 392 24.83 -2.39 -11.85
C GLY A 392 23.63 -1.99 -10.97
N LEU A 393 23.86 -1.05 -10.06
CA LEU A 393 22.83 -0.58 -9.13
C LEU A 393 21.64 0.11 -9.81
N TYR A 394 21.84 0.71 -10.98
CA TYR A 394 20.78 1.25 -11.81
C TYR A 394 19.78 0.16 -12.22
N GLY A 395 20.29 -1.05 -12.53
CA GLY A 395 19.46 -2.20 -12.87
C GLY A 395 18.50 -2.60 -11.77
N VAL A 396 18.91 -2.51 -10.51
CA VAL A 396 18.03 -2.80 -9.36
C VAL A 396 16.89 -1.78 -9.29
N GLY A 397 17.18 -0.50 -9.47
CA GLY A 397 16.17 0.55 -9.54
C GLY A 397 15.20 0.35 -10.71
N ILE A 398 15.72 0.02 -11.88
CA ILE A 398 14.89 -0.27 -13.07
C ILE A 398 14.04 -1.54 -12.89
N ALA A 399 14.53 -2.55 -12.17
CA ALA A 399 13.72 -3.70 -11.81
C ALA A 399 12.55 -3.31 -10.90
N ALA A 400 12.78 -2.42 -9.91
CA ALA A 400 11.71 -1.86 -9.07
C ALA A 400 10.68 -1.06 -9.91
N VAL A 401 11.14 -0.21 -10.82
CA VAL A 401 10.27 0.50 -11.77
C VAL A 401 9.50 -0.48 -12.66
N GLY A 402 10.17 -1.53 -13.17
CA GLY A 402 9.53 -2.59 -13.97
C GLY A 402 8.43 -3.32 -13.21
N MET A 403 8.65 -3.61 -11.92
CA MET A 403 7.67 -4.19 -11.03
C MET A 403 6.46 -3.26 -10.85
N LEU A 404 6.69 -1.97 -10.58
CA LEU A 404 5.65 -0.99 -10.26
C LEU A 404 5.00 -0.31 -11.48
N SER A 405 5.51 -0.49 -12.69
CA SER A 405 5.00 0.23 -13.88
C SER A 405 3.52 -0.05 -14.18
N THR A 406 3.02 -1.26 -13.87
CA THR A 406 1.61 -1.61 -14.04
C THR A 406 0.77 -1.37 -12.79
N VAL A 407 1.20 -0.45 -11.92
CA VAL A 407 0.53 -0.10 -10.66
C VAL A 407 -0.95 0.26 -10.84
N GLY A 408 -1.33 0.85 -11.97
CA GLY A 408 -2.71 1.22 -12.25
C GLY A 408 -3.68 0.04 -12.20
N ILE A 409 -3.30 -1.13 -12.77
CA ILE A 409 -4.13 -2.33 -12.70
C ILE A 409 -3.93 -3.09 -11.39
N THR A 410 -2.71 -3.15 -10.87
CA THR A 410 -2.43 -3.85 -9.60
C THR A 410 -3.19 -3.20 -8.45
N MET A 411 -3.12 -1.88 -8.34
CA MET A 411 -3.87 -1.13 -7.33
C MET A 411 -5.39 -1.17 -7.56
N ALA A 412 -5.85 -1.27 -8.82
CA ALA A 412 -7.27 -1.45 -9.13
C ALA A 412 -7.82 -2.76 -8.52
N ILE A 413 -7.02 -3.82 -8.58
CA ILE A 413 -7.37 -5.14 -8.06
C ILE A 413 -7.26 -5.16 -6.53
N ASP A 414 -6.27 -4.49 -5.96
CA ASP A 414 -6.13 -4.39 -4.51
C ASP A 414 -7.29 -3.58 -3.89
N ALA A 415 -7.62 -2.42 -4.46
CA ALA A 415 -8.71 -1.58 -3.98
C ALA A 415 -10.11 -2.14 -4.25
N TYR A 416 -10.24 -3.15 -5.13
CA TYR A 416 -11.48 -3.90 -5.33
C TYR A 416 -11.90 -4.64 -4.06
N GLY A 417 -10.95 -5.24 -3.31
CA GLY A 417 -11.24 -6.01 -2.09
C GLY A 417 -12.06 -5.22 -1.06
N PRO A 418 -11.55 -4.09 -0.56
CA PRO A 418 -12.28 -3.25 0.40
C PRO A 418 -13.64 -2.75 -0.10
N VAL A 419 -13.80 -2.53 -1.42
CA VAL A 419 -15.12 -2.16 -1.98
C VAL A 419 -16.10 -3.33 -1.92
N ALA A 420 -15.63 -4.57 -2.15
CA ALA A 420 -16.46 -5.76 -2.09
C ALA A 420 -16.84 -6.09 -0.63
N ASP A 421 -15.90 -6.00 0.29
CA ASP A 421 -16.08 -6.19 1.73
C ASP A 421 -17.12 -5.21 2.29
N ASN A 422 -16.91 -3.91 2.08
CA ASN A 422 -17.90 -2.88 2.46
C ASN A 422 -19.28 -3.09 1.82
N ALA A 423 -19.36 -3.63 0.60
CA ALA A 423 -20.66 -3.96 0.00
C ALA A 423 -21.35 -5.08 0.77
N GLY A 424 -20.60 -6.04 1.30
CA GLY A 424 -21.10 -7.09 2.21
C GLY A 424 -21.61 -6.51 3.52
N GLY A 425 -20.82 -5.66 4.17
CA GLY A 425 -21.21 -4.95 5.39
C GLY A 425 -22.48 -4.11 5.21
N ILE A 426 -22.59 -3.36 4.09
CA ILE A 426 -23.80 -2.61 3.75
C ILE A 426 -25.00 -3.54 3.54
N ALA A 427 -24.81 -4.67 2.85
CA ALA A 427 -25.89 -5.62 2.59
C ALA A 427 -26.48 -6.21 3.88
N GLU A 428 -25.63 -6.58 4.85
CA GLU A 428 -26.04 -7.10 6.15
C GLU A 428 -26.68 -6.00 7.00
N THR A 429 -26.01 -4.87 7.17
CA THR A 429 -26.50 -3.75 7.99
C THR A 429 -27.81 -3.18 7.46
N ALA A 430 -28.04 -3.18 6.14
CA ALA A 430 -29.29 -2.74 5.53
C ALA A 430 -30.41 -3.79 5.58
N GLY A 431 -30.10 -5.04 5.96
CA GLY A 431 -31.06 -6.14 5.95
C GLY A 431 -31.48 -6.54 4.54
N MET A 432 -30.54 -6.51 3.57
CA MET A 432 -30.81 -6.94 2.19
C MET A 432 -31.08 -8.46 2.11
N PRO A 433 -31.68 -8.97 1.00
CA PRO A 433 -31.94 -10.39 0.86
C PRO A 433 -30.67 -11.25 1.09
N PRO A 434 -30.77 -12.43 1.74
CA PRO A 434 -29.60 -13.28 2.04
C PRO A 434 -28.78 -13.67 0.81
N GLU A 435 -29.41 -13.75 -0.36
CA GLU A 435 -28.75 -14.04 -1.63
C GLU A 435 -27.75 -12.95 -2.03
N THR A 436 -28.00 -11.70 -1.60
CA THR A 436 -27.09 -10.58 -1.81
C THR A 436 -25.79 -10.80 -1.04
N ARG A 437 -25.88 -11.24 0.22
CA ARG A 437 -24.71 -11.54 1.06
C ARG A 437 -23.87 -12.67 0.46
N VAL A 438 -24.48 -13.71 -0.07
CA VAL A 438 -23.76 -14.80 -0.75
C VAL A 438 -22.89 -14.26 -1.90
N ILE A 439 -23.44 -13.35 -2.71
CA ILE A 439 -22.69 -12.74 -3.82
C ILE A 439 -21.56 -11.87 -3.31
N THR A 440 -21.83 -11.02 -2.31
CA THR A 440 -20.79 -10.10 -1.79
C THR A 440 -19.68 -10.85 -1.06
N ASP A 441 -20.00 -11.93 -0.33
CA ASP A 441 -19.01 -12.79 0.32
C ASP A 441 -18.10 -13.51 -0.71
N GLU A 442 -18.65 -13.97 -1.85
CA GLU A 442 -17.85 -14.53 -2.93
C GLU A 442 -16.89 -13.47 -3.54
N LEU A 443 -17.35 -12.23 -3.68
CA LEU A 443 -16.51 -11.12 -4.17
C LEU A 443 -15.44 -10.73 -3.15
N ASP A 444 -15.78 -10.68 -1.86
CA ASP A 444 -14.83 -10.41 -0.78
C ASP A 444 -13.73 -11.48 -0.69
N GLU A 445 -14.08 -12.76 -0.80
CA GLU A 445 -13.10 -13.85 -0.83
C GLU A 445 -12.08 -13.67 -1.97
N GLN A 446 -12.56 -13.28 -3.15
CA GLN A 446 -11.66 -12.95 -4.27
C GLN A 446 -10.82 -11.72 -3.97
N GLY A 447 -11.38 -10.71 -3.31
CA GLY A 447 -10.69 -9.51 -2.84
C GLY A 447 -9.55 -9.85 -1.88
N ASN A 448 -9.80 -10.67 -0.88
CA ASN A 448 -8.79 -11.11 0.09
C ASN A 448 -7.63 -11.87 -0.56
N THR A 449 -7.94 -12.75 -1.53
CA THR A 449 -6.91 -13.49 -2.28
C THR A 449 -6.04 -12.53 -3.09
N THR A 450 -6.65 -11.58 -3.80
CA THR A 450 -5.91 -10.61 -4.62
C THR A 450 -5.14 -9.61 -3.78
N ALA A 451 -5.70 -9.15 -2.65
CA ALA A 451 -5.01 -8.27 -1.71
C ALA A 451 -3.76 -8.93 -1.10
N ALA A 452 -3.78 -10.23 -0.82
CA ALA A 452 -2.59 -10.96 -0.36
C ALA A 452 -1.49 -10.96 -1.42
N ILE A 453 -1.84 -11.15 -2.70
CA ILE A 453 -0.89 -11.05 -3.83
C ILE A 453 -0.33 -9.63 -3.92
N GLY A 454 -1.18 -8.61 -3.83
CA GLY A 454 -0.81 -7.20 -3.88
C GLY A 454 0.12 -6.79 -2.73
N LYS A 455 -0.16 -7.22 -1.50
CA LYS A 455 0.71 -6.97 -0.34
C LYS A 455 2.11 -7.58 -0.53
N GLY A 456 2.21 -8.84 -0.96
CA GLY A 456 3.50 -9.48 -1.25
C GLY A 456 4.28 -8.75 -2.34
N PHE A 457 3.61 -8.37 -3.41
CA PHE A 457 4.15 -7.58 -4.52
C PHE A 457 4.65 -6.21 -4.03
N ALA A 458 3.85 -5.48 -3.25
CA ALA A 458 4.19 -4.17 -2.72
C ALA A 458 5.44 -4.21 -1.81
N ILE A 459 5.55 -5.23 -0.93
CA ILE A 459 6.72 -5.43 -0.07
C ILE A 459 7.98 -5.68 -0.90
N GLY A 460 7.89 -6.55 -1.92
CA GLY A 460 9.01 -6.82 -2.83
C GLY A 460 9.46 -5.58 -3.60
N ALA A 461 8.51 -4.80 -4.10
CA ALA A 461 8.76 -3.56 -4.82
C ALA A 461 9.39 -2.50 -3.91
N ALA A 462 8.88 -2.32 -2.69
CA ALA A 462 9.43 -1.40 -1.70
C ALA A 462 10.87 -1.78 -1.30
N ALA A 463 11.16 -3.08 -1.16
CA ALA A 463 12.51 -3.55 -0.87
C ALA A 463 13.51 -3.16 -1.97
N LEU A 464 13.15 -3.34 -3.23
CA LEU A 464 13.99 -2.97 -4.37
C LEU A 464 14.11 -1.45 -4.52
N ALA A 465 13.00 -0.71 -4.33
CA ALA A 465 12.99 0.74 -4.36
C ALA A 465 13.88 1.33 -3.26
N ALA A 466 13.75 0.84 -2.02
CA ALA A 466 14.59 1.28 -0.91
C ALA A 466 16.08 0.98 -1.17
N LEU A 467 16.42 -0.19 -1.71
CA LEU A 467 17.81 -0.51 -2.07
C LEU A 467 18.34 0.44 -3.16
N ALA A 468 17.53 0.77 -4.15
CA ALA A 468 17.89 1.73 -5.18
C ALA A 468 18.10 3.14 -4.59
N ILE A 469 17.23 3.58 -3.68
CA ILE A 469 17.35 4.87 -2.99
C ILE A 469 18.62 4.90 -2.11
N ILE A 470 18.91 3.82 -1.39
CA ILE A 470 20.13 3.68 -0.59
C ILE A 470 21.38 3.75 -1.50
N SER A 471 21.30 3.11 -2.67
CA SER A 471 22.38 3.17 -3.66
C SER A 471 22.57 4.57 -4.21
N ALA A 472 21.49 5.30 -4.47
CA ALA A 472 21.51 6.71 -4.85
C ALA A 472 22.15 7.58 -3.75
N PHE A 473 21.78 7.37 -2.47
CA PHE A 473 22.37 8.03 -1.32
C PHE A 473 23.90 7.83 -1.28
N VAL A 474 24.37 6.58 -1.36
CA VAL A 474 25.83 6.28 -1.37
C VAL A 474 26.53 6.97 -2.55
N SER A 475 25.91 6.95 -3.73
CA SER A 475 26.47 7.61 -4.93
C SER A 475 26.52 9.13 -4.78
N THR A 476 25.47 9.75 -4.25
CA THR A 476 25.40 11.21 -4.04
C THR A 476 26.39 11.68 -2.99
N VAL A 477 26.49 10.99 -1.85
CA VAL A 477 27.51 11.32 -0.82
C VAL A 477 28.92 11.14 -1.37
N SER A 478 29.18 10.07 -2.13
CA SER A 478 30.47 9.80 -2.74
C SER A 478 30.88 10.87 -3.75
N ALA A 479 29.93 11.39 -4.53
CA ALA A 479 30.19 12.45 -5.51
C ALA A 479 30.60 13.80 -4.86
N ASN A 480 30.18 14.02 -3.62
CA ASN A 480 30.46 15.25 -2.88
C ASN A 480 31.69 15.16 -1.97
N ARG A 481 32.40 14.00 -1.94
CA ARG A 481 33.60 13.77 -1.10
C ARG A 481 34.84 13.49 -1.93
N ALA A 482 35.99 13.72 -1.34
CA ALA A 482 37.30 13.40 -1.94
C ALA A 482 37.52 11.87 -2.04
N GLU A 483 36.98 11.11 -1.09
CA GLU A 483 37.03 9.64 -1.06
C GLU A 483 35.60 9.09 -1.11
N PRO A 484 35.35 8.05 -1.92
CA PRO A 484 34.02 7.42 -1.98
C PRO A 484 33.55 6.92 -0.60
N LEU A 485 32.25 6.98 -0.36
CA LEU A 485 31.65 6.43 0.85
C LEU A 485 31.71 4.90 0.79
N GLU A 486 32.46 4.28 1.69
CA GLU A 486 32.57 2.83 1.82
C GLU A 486 31.84 2.35 3.08
N LEU A 487 30.90 1.42 2.90
CA LEU A 487 30.12 0.81 3.99
C LEU A 487 30.73 -0.53 4.39
N LEU A 488 31.91 -0.48 5.03
CA LEU A 488 32.62 -1.68 5.47
C LEU A 488 32.05 -2.20 6.80
N LEU A 489 31.68 -3.47 6.85
CA LEU A 489 31.20 -4.11 8.07
C LEU A 489 32.21 -4.16 9.20
N SER A 490 33.52 -4.02 8.89
CA SER A 490 34.59 -3.90 9.88
C SER A 490 34.68 -2.52 10.52
N ASN A 491 34.00 -1.51 9.97
CA ASN A 491 33.96 -0.16 10.53
C ASN A 491 32.93 -0.10 11.68
N PRO A 492 33.34 0.21 12.94
CA PRO A 492 32.43 0.30 14.06
C PRO A 492 31.29 1.31 13.85
N THR A 493 31.54 2.42 13.13
CA THR A 493 30.55 3.45 12.85
C THR A 493 29.41 2.87 11.98
N VAL A 494 29.74 2.08 10.97
CA VAL A 494 28.76 1.37 10.12
C VAL A 494 27.95 0.37 10.97
N LEU A 495 28.62 -0.39 11.85
CA LEU A 495 27.94 -1.35 12.73
C LEU A 495 26.98 -0.66 13.71
N ILE A 496 27.36 0.48 14.29
CA ILE A 496 26.47 1.30 15.14
C ILE A 496 25.22 1.67 14.34
N GLY A 497 25.41 2.14 13.11
CA GLY A 497 24.29 2.42 12.22
C GLY A 497 23.39 1.21 11.99
N ILE A 498 23.95 0.05 11.63
CA ILE A 498 23.20 -1.19 11.39
C ILE A 498 22.32 -1.56 12.60
N PHE A 499 22.85 -1.48 13.82
CA PHE A 499 22.08 -1.77 15.02
C PHE A 499 20.96 -0.75 15.28
N ILE A 500 21.23 0.54 15.06
CA ILE A 500 20.19 1.58 15.16
C ILE A 500 19.07 1.30 14.14
N GLY A 501 19.43 1.09 12.87
CA GLY A 501 18.47 0.81 11.79
C GLY A 501 17.68 -0.48 12.02
N GLY A 502 18.33 -1.52 12.55
CA GLY A 502 17.66 -2.78 12.89
C GLY A 502 16.71 -2.68 14.08
N ALA A 503 16.97 -1.76 15.03
CA ALA A 503 16.12 -1.58 16.22
C ALA A 503 14.87 -0.73 15.95
N ILE A 504 14.95 0.25 15.03
CA ILE A 504 13.83 1.17 14.73
C ILE A 504 12.57 0.42 14.27
N PRO A 505 12.59 -0.56 13.37
CA PRO A 505 11.40 -1.30 12.96
C PRO A 505 10.68 -2.01 14.11
N PHE A 506 11.42 -2.63 15.03
CA PHE A 506 10.84 -3.25 16.23
C PHE A 506 10.15 -2.21 17.11
N LEU A 507 10.77 -1.04 17.30
CA LEU A 507 10.18 0.05 18.07
C LEU A 507 8.87 0.53 17.42
N ILE A 508 8.88 0.77 16.12
CA ILE A 508 7.69 1.23 15.38
C ILE A 508 6.58 0.17 15.41
N ALA A 509 6.92 -1.11 15.19
CA ALA A 509 5.96 -2.21 15.29
C ALA A 509 5.32 -2.28 16.68
N SER A 510 6.13 -2.16 17.73
CA SER A 510 5.63 -2.13 19.12
C SER A 510 4.68 -0.96 19.38
N ILE A 511 5.04 0.24 18.91
CA ILE A 511 4.20 1.44 19.07
C ILE A 511 2.88 1.29 18.31
N THR A 512 2.92 0.84 17.07
CA THR A 512 1.72 0.69 16.24
C THR A 512 0.78 -0.40 16.74
N MET A 513 1.31 -1.55 17.16
CA MET A 513 0.50 -2.63 17.75
C MET A 513 -0.16 -2.18 19.05
N THR A 514 0.59 -1.51 19.96
CA THR A 514 0.04 -0.97 21.19
C THR A 514 -1.02 0.09 20.89
N ALA A 515 -0.80 0.91 19.85
CA ALA A 515 -1.76 1.94 19.46
C ALA A 515 -3.09 1.35 19.01
N VAL A 516 -3.06 0.26 18.24
CA VAL A 516 -4.29 -0.47 17.83
C VAL A 516 -4.99 -1.04 19.08
N GLY A 517 -4.27 -1.70 19.99
CA GLY A 517 -4.84 -2.26 21.21
C GLY A 517 -5.50 -1.22 22.11
N ASP A 518 -4.83 -0.08 22.32
CA ASP A 518 -5.38 1.03 23.13
C ASP A 518 -6.65 1.61 22.50
N ALA A 519 -6.63 1.85 21.17
CA ALA A 519 -7.77 2.40 20.46
C ALA A 519 -8.95 1.41 20.41
N ALA A 520 -8.68 0.11 20.19
CA ALA A 520 -9.69 -0.94 20.28
C ALA A 520 -10.33 -1.00 21.67
N PHE A 521 -9.54 -0.82 22.72
CA PHE A 521 -10.06 -0.78 24.09
C PHE A 521 -11.04 0.38 24.32
N GLU A 522 -10.75 1.57 23.76
CA GLU A 522 -11.69 2.71 23.81
C GLU A 522 -12.99 2.40 23.06
N MET A 523 -12.90 1.77 21.88
CA MET A 523 -14.05 1.32 21.09
C MET A 523 -14.89 0.30 21.84
N ILE A 524 -14.27 -0.74 22.40
CA ILE A 524 -14.94 -1.79 23.19
C ILE A 524 -15.75 -1.18 24.34
N ASN A 525 -15.15 -0.24 25.08
CA ASN A 525 -15.84 0.42 26.18
C ASN A 525 -17.04 1.25 25.71
N GLU A 526 -16.94 1.93 24.56
CA GLU A 526 -18.06 2.68 24.02
C GLU A 526 -19.18 1.77 23.53
N ILE A 527 -18.87 0.69 22.81
CA ILE A 527 -19.87 -0.26 22.35
C ILE A 527 -20.60 -0.92 23.53
N ARG A 528 -19.83 -1.36 24.55
CA ARG A 528 -20.42 -1.90 25.80
C ARG A 528 -21.31 -0.87 26.51
N ARG A 529 -20.89 0.40 26.57
CA ARG A 529 -21.68 1.47 27.15
C ARG A 529 -23.02 1.62 26.42
N GLN A 530 -22.98 1.64 25.09
CA GLN A 530 -24.20 1.80 24.28
C GLN A 530 -25.14 0.60 24.47
N PHE A 531 -24.66 -0.62 24.43
CA PHE A 531 -25.49 -1.81 24.70
C PHE A 531 -26.15 -1.79 26.10
N LYS A 532 -25.49 -1.20 27.08
CA LYS A 532 -26.00 -1.10 28.47
C LYS A 532 -26.96 0.08 28.66
N GLU A 533 -26.65 1.24 28.06
CA GLU A 533 -27.32 2.51 28.35
C GLU A 533 -28.43 2.88 27.35
N ILE A 534 -28.44 2.31 26.13
CA ILE A 534 -29.49 2.55 25.15
C ILE A 534 -30.53 1.42 25.27
N PRO A 535 -31.70 1.69 25.87
CA PRO A 535 -32.72 0.67 26.06
C PRO A 535 -33.25 0.14 24.72
N GLY A 536 -33.28 -1.18 24.54
CA GLY A 536 -33.80 -1.80 23.34
C GLY A 536 -32.81 -1.90 22.18
N LEU A 537 -31.53 -1.51 22.37
CA LEU A 537 -30.52 -1.59 21.30
C LEU A 537 -30.23 -3.06 20.92
N LEU A 538 -29.96 -3.94 21.89
CA LEU A 538 -29.72 -5.37 21.64
C LEU A 538 -30.96 -6.09 21.08
N GLU A 539 -32.14 -5.63 21.41
CA GLU A 539 -33.41 -6.15 20.90
C GLU A 539 -33.78 -5.60 19.52
N GLY A 540 -33.00 -4.68 18.95
CA GLY A 540 -33.22 -4.06 17.66
C GLY A 540 -34.35 -3.00 17.64
N ASN A 541 -34.73 -2.47 18.82
CA ASN A 541 -35.79 -1.47 18.95
C ASN A 541 -35.27 -0.04 19.05
N ALA A 542 -33.95 0.15 19.04
CA ALA A 542 -33.28 1.46 19.10
C ALA A 542 -32.12 1.49 18.10
N GLU A 543 -31.76 2.70 17.61
CA GLU A 543 -30.60 2.91 16.73
C GLU A 543 -29.34 3.16 17.58
N PRO A 544 -28.17 2.61 17.19
CA PRO A 544 -26.89 2.90 17.83
C PRO A 544 -26.37 4.31 17.47
N ASP A 545 -25.54 4.89 18.35
CA ASP A 545 -24.76 6.10 18.04
C ASP A 545 -23.44 5.71 17.36
N THR A 546 -23.52 5.43 16.06
CA THR A 546 -22.36 5.03 15.24
C THR A 546 -21.37 6.17 15.05
N ALA A 547 -21.82 7.42 15.03
CA ALA A 547 -20.96 8.61 14.88
C ALA A 547 -19.95 8.71 16.02
N LYS A 548 -20.34 8.33 17.24
CA LYS A 548 -19.46 8.34 18.40
C LYS A 548 -18.30 7.35 18.26
N CYS A 549 -18.55 6.18 17.69
CA CYS A 549 -17.51 5.19 17.40
C CYS A 549 -16.52 5.68 16.32
N VAL A 550 -17.03 6.30 15.26
CA VAL A 550 -16.19 6.94 14.22
C VAL A 550 -15.29 8.02 14.82
N ASP A 551 -15.82 8.88 15.70
CA ASP A 551 -15.06 9.93 16.37
C ASP A 551 -13.93 9.35 17.26
N ILE A 552 -14.20 8.29 18.02
CA ILE A 552 -13.21 7.62 18.88
C ILE A 552 -12.08 7.04 18.04
N ALA A 553 -12.40 6.24 17.02
CA ALA A 553 -11.40 5.64 16.13
C ALA A 553 -10.55 6.73 15.44
N THR A 554 -11.18 7.81 14.95
CA THR A 554 -10.48 8.94 14.34
C THR A 554 -9.51 9.61 15.31
N ALA A 555 -9.98 9.97 16.50
CA ALA A 555 -9.16 10.68 17.49
C ALA A 555 -7.97 9.82 17.97
N ALA A 556 -8.19 8.52 18.18
CA ALA A 556 -7.16 7.59 18.59
C ALA A 556 -6.09 7.43 17.50
N ALA A 557 -6.50 7.18 16.26
CA ALA A 557 -5.60 7.01 15.11
C ALA A 557 -4.70 8.24 14.91
N LEU A 558 -5.29 9.43 14.87
CA LEU A 558 -4.57 10.68 14.63
C LEU A 558 -3.54 11.01 15.72
N LYS A 559 -3.89 10.74 16.96
CA LYS A 559 -2.97 10.97 18.10
C LYS A 559 -1.78 9.99 18.10
N LYS A 560 -2.05 8.73 17.76
CA LYS A 560 -1.06 7.64 17.85
C LYS A 560 -0.11 7.57 16.66
N MET A 561 -0.50 8.09 15.47
CA MET A 561 0.38 8.08 14.28
C MET A 561 1.52 9.09 14.33
N LEU A 562 1.44 10.12 15.21
CA LEU A 562 2.45 11.19 15.24
C LEU A 562 3.83 10.68 15.65
N LEU A 563 3.92 9.84 16.67
CA LEU A 563 5.19 9.36 17.20
C LEU A 563 5.97 8.50 16.20
N PRO A 564 5.38 7.49 15.55
CA PRO A 564 6.01 6.78 14.43
C PRO A 564 6.51 7.71 13.34
N GLY A 565 5.70 8.71 12.96
CA GLY A 565 6.05 9.69 11.93
C GLY A 565 7.28 10.53 12.29
N ILE A 566 7.33 11.04 13.50
CA ILE A 566 8.47 11.81 14.00
C ILE A 566 9.74 10.96 14.02
N ILE A 567 9.67 9.71 14.48
CA ILE A 567 10.83 8.81 14.53
C ILE A 567 11.36 8.55 13.11
N ALA A 568 10.48 8.19 12.17
CA ALA A 568 10.87 7.84 10.81
C ALA A 568 11.57 8.99 10.08
N VAL A 569 11.07 10.23 10.22
CA VAL A 569 11.61 11.41 9.54
C VAL A 569 12.83 11.98 10.26
N SER A 570 12.90 11.90 11.61
CA SER A 570 14.00 12.51 12.37
C SER A 570 15.23 11.60 12.53
N ALA A 571 15.07 10.27 12.47
CA ALA A 571 16.19 9.35 12.67
C ALA A 571 17.31 9.52 11.63
N PRO A 572 17.06 9.66 10.30
CA PRO A 572 18.12 9.88 9.34
C PRO A 572 18.93 11.15 9.57
N PRO A 573 18.35 12.36 9.74
CA PRO A 573 19.11 13.56 10.06
C PRO A 573 19.90 13.45 11.37
N LEU A 574 19.32 12.87 12.41
CA LEU A 574 19.98 12.71 13.70
C LEU A 574 21.22 11.80 13.60
N VAL A 575 21.12 10.70 12.85
CA VAL A 575 22.25 9.77 12.66
C VAL A 575 23.26 10.35 11.67
N GLY A 576 22.82 10.89 10.53
CA GLY A 576 23.69 11.41 9.49
C GLY A 576 24.50 12.62 9.94
N LEU A 577 23.85 13.64 10.52
CA LEU A 577 24.51 14.85 10.98
C LEU A 577 25.19 14.68 12.35
N GLY A 578 24.66 13.77 13.19
CA GLY A 578 25.19 13.56 14.55
C GLY A 578 26.34 12.55 14.64
N ILE A 579 26.32 11.50 13.81
CA ILE A 579 27.34 10.43 13.84
C ILE A 579 28.16 10.41 12.54
N GLY A 580 27.51 10.57 11.39
CA GLY A 580 28.15 10.63 10.08
C GLY A 580 27.46 9.76 9.02
N ALA A 581 27.85 9.95 7.75
CA ALA A 581 27.24 9.29 6.60
C ALA A 581 27.45 7.77 6.61
N GLU A 582 28.58 7.29 7.15
CA GLU A 582 28.86 5.86 7.32
C GLU A 582 27.85 5.19 8.26
N ALA A 583 27.53 5.86 9.38
CA ALA A 583 26.49 5.39 10.31
C ALA A 583 25.10 5.43 9.66
N LEU A 584 24.80 6.49 8.90
CA LEU A 584 23.52 6.61 8.20
C LEU A 584 23.37 5.50 7.14
N GLY A 585 24.41 5.24 6.35
CA GLY A 585 24.41 4.11 5.41
C GLY A 585 24.22 2.76 6.10
N GLY A 586 24.88 2.56 7.25
CA GLY A 586 24.67 1.38 8.10
C GLY A 586 23.24 1.28 8.62
N MET A 587 22.65 2.41 9.07
CA MET A 587 21.26 2.46 9.54
C MET A 587 20.28 2.08 8.44
N LEU A 588 20.48 2.55 7.22
CA LEU A 588 19.64 2.19 6.09
C LEU A 588 19.75 0.70 5.75
N ALA A 589 20.96 0.14 5.78
CA ALA A 589 21.16 -1.29 5.53
C ALA A 589 20.48 -2.18 6.59
N GLY A 590 20.65 -1.85 7.88
CA GLY A 590 19.98 -2.53 8.99
C GLY A 590 18.47 -2.40 8.94
N GLY A 591 17.99 -1.18 8.67
CA GLY A 591 16.57 -0.88 8.50
C GLY A 591 15.94 -1.65 7.34
N LEU A 592 16.58 -1.66 6.16
CA LEU A 592 16.09 -2.40 4.99
C LEU A 592 15.91 -3.89 5.31
N LEU A 593 16.94 -4.52 5.87
CA LEU A 593 16.88 -5.93 6.19
C LEU A 593 15.73 -6.26 7.15
N VAL A 594 15.64 -5.54 8.26
CA VAL A 594 14.65 -5.83 9.31
C VAL A 594 13.25 -5.46 8.85
N CYS A 595 13.05 -4.31 8.18
CA CYS A 595 11.74 -3.92 7.66
C CYS A 595 11.17 -4.94 6.68
N VAL A 596 11.97 -5.41 5.71
CA VAL A 596 11.50 -6.38 4.70
C VAL A 596 11.15 -7.73 5.34
N LEU A 597 11.99 -8.24 6.25
CA LEU A 597 11.72 -9.50 6.95
C LEU A 597 10.45 -9.38 7.82
N MET A 598 10.30 -8.30 8.58
CA MET A 598 9.13 -8.08 9.43
C MET A 598 7.86 -7.84 8.61
N ALA A 599 7.92 -7.06 7.53
CA ALA A 599 6.78 -6.81 6.67
C ALA A 599 6.22 -8.11 6.09
N LEU A 600 7.08 -8.95 5.48
CA LEU A 600 6.68 -10.25 4.94
C LEU A 600 6.13 -11.18 6.02
N PHE A 601 6.83 -11.27 7.15
CA PHE A 601 6.39 -12.09 8.28
C PHE A 601 5.01 -11.68 8.79
N MET A 602 4.84 -10.39 9.08
CA MET A 602 3.60 -9.90 9.71
C MET A 602 2.43 -9.92 8.74
N ALA A 603 2.62 -9.50 7.49
CA ALA A 603 1.56 -9.52 6.48
C ALA A 603 1.08 -10.95 6.19
N ASN A 604 1.99 -11.89 6.03
CA ASN A 604 1.64 -13.27 5.69
C ASN A 604 1.08 -14.04 6.90
N ALA A 605 1.61 -13.85 8.10
CA ALA A 605 1.06 -14.46 9.31
C ALA A 605 -0.37 -13.98 9.56
N GLY A 606 -0.60 -12.65 9.50
CA GLY A 606 -1.92 -12.06 9.71
C GLY A 606 -2.94 -12.53 8.66
N GLY A 607 -2.57 -12.51 7.37
CA GLY A 607 -3.43 -13.01 6.29
C GLY A 607 -3.72 -14.51 6.39
N ALA A 608 -2.77 -15.31 6.87
CA ALA A 608 -3.00 -16.74 7.06
C ALA A 608 -3.94 -17.05 8.24
N TRP A 609 -3.89 -16.28 9.34
CA TRP A 609 -4.85 -16.41 10.45
C TRP A 609 -6.27 -16.03 10.03
N ASP A 610 -6.45 -14.91 9.34
CA ASP A 610 -7.76 -14.47 8.84
C ASP A 610 -8.37 -15.52 7.91
N ASN A 611 -7.62 -15.99 6.92
CA ASN A 611 -8.11 -17.03 6.01
C ASN A 611 -8.34 -18.38 6.71
N ALA A 612 -7.66 -18.69 7.81
CA ALA A 612 -7.92 -19.87 8.62
C ALA A 612 -9.29 -19.75 9.35
N LYS A 613 -9.63 -18.56 9.86
CA LYS A 613 -10.98 -18.27 10.41
C LYS A 613 -12.04 -18.44 9.34
N LYS A 614 -11.88 -17.78 8.16
CA LYS A 614 -12.81 -17.89 7.02
C LYS A 614 -12.96 -19.33 6.51
N TYR A 615 -11.88 -20.15 6.53
CA TYR A 615 -11.93 -21.57 6.18
C TYR A 615 -12.86 -22.36 7.11
N ILE A 616 -12.82 -22.10 8.42
CA ILE A 616 -13.71 -22.74 9.39
C ILE A 616 -15.15 -22.25 9.20
N GLU A 617 -15.36 -20.96 8.99
CA GLU A 617 -16.67 -20.34 8.78
C GLU A 617 -17.44 -20.91 7.60
N LYS A 618 -16.77 -21.42 6.57
CA LYS A 618 -17.34 -22.15 5.44
C LYS A 618 -17.89 -23.55 5.79
N GLY A 619 -17.94 -23.90 7.07
CA GLY A 619 -18.45 -25.19 7.55
C GLY A 619 -17.38 -26.27 7.74
N ASN A 620 -16.08 -25.96 7.50
CA ASN A 620 -15.01 -26.91 7.79
C ASN A 620 -14.78 -27.01 9.31
N LEU A 621 -14.28 -28.15 9.77
CA LEU A 621 -13.92 -28.38 11.19
C LEU A 621 -15.02 -28.05 12.20
N GLY A 622 -16.28 -28.12 11.79
CA GLY A 622 -17.47 -27.89 12.62
C GLY A 622 -18.16 -26.54 12.40
N GLY A 623 -17.55 -25.60 11.68
CA GLY A 623 -18.16 -24.33 11.29
C GLY A 623 -18.19 -23.26 12.39
N LYS A 624 -18.95 -22.18 12.12
CA LYS A 624 -19.14 -21.04 13.04
C LYS A 624 -19.68 -21.49 14.41
N GLY A 625 -19.24 -20.82 15.48
CA GLY A 625 -19.71 -21.04 16.84
C GLY A 625 -19.10 -22.25 17.57
N THR A 626 -18.15 -22.97 16.96
CA THR A 626 -17.40 -24.05 17.61
C THR A 626 -16.19 -23.52 18.40
N ASP A 627 -15.65 -24.34 19.30
CA ASP A 627 -14.41 -24.01 20.01
C ASP A 627 -13.23 -23.77 19.05
N THR A 628 -13.20 -24.55 17.94
CA THR A 628 -12.20 -24.37 16.86
C THR A 628 -12.35 -23.01 16.18
N HIS A 629 -13.57 -22.57 15.90
CA HIS A 629 -13.85 -21.24 15.37
C HIS A 629 -13.40 -20.14 16.36
N SER A 630 -13.78 -20.26 17.63
CA SER A 630 -13.36 -19.30 18.67
C SER A 630 -11.85 -19.20 18.80
N ALA A 631 -11.14 -20.33 18.69
CA ALA A 631 -9.68 -20.34 18.70
C ALA A 631 -9.07 -19.61 17.46
N ALA A 632 -9.67 -19.78 16.30
CA ALA A 632 -9.23 -19.10 15.06
C ALA A 632 -9.51 -17.59 15.10
N VAL A 633 -10.65 -17.16 15.69
CA VAL A 633 -10.96 -15.74 15.92
C VAL A 633 -9.86 -15.06 16.76
N VAL A 634 -9.35 -15.72 17.81
CA VAL A 634 -8.23 -15.19 18.60
C VAL A 634 -6.98 -14.99 17.74
N GLY A 635 -6.71 -15.94 16.83
CA GLY A 635 -5.59 -15.83 15.88
C GLY A 635 -5.75 -14.64 14.94
N ASP A 636 -6.94 -14.45 14.37
CA ASP A 636 -7.27 -13.35 13.49
C ASP A 636 -7.16 -11.99 14.20
N THR A 637 -7.73 -11.85 15.40
CA THR A 637 -7.64 -10.63 16.22
C THR A 637 -6.18 -10.19 16.49
N VAL A 638 -5.24 -11.14 16.64
CA VAL A 638 -3.80 -10.82 16.75
C VAL A 638 -3.18 -10.57 15.39
N GLY A 639 -3.67 -11.24 14.36
CA GLY A 639 -3.23 -11.10 12.97
C GLY A 639 -3.58 -9.75 12.35
N ASP A 640 -4.68 -9.14 12.75
CA ASP A 640 -5.17 -7.86 12.22
C ASP A 640 -4.16 -6.72 12.36
N PRO A 641 -3.64 -6.39 13.54
CA PRO A 641 -2.58 -5.40 13.66
C PRO A 641 -1.32 -5.77 12.88
N PHE A 642 -1.04 -7.06 12.68
CA PHE A 642 0.12 -7.51 11.92
C PHE A 642 -0.05 -7.22 10.43
N LYS A 643 -1.17 -7.66 9.82
CA LYS A 643 -1.35 -7.61 8.35
C LYS A 643 -1.69 -6.22 7.83
N ASP A 644 -2.39 -5.38 8.63
CA ASP A 644 -2.99 -4.13 8.13
C ASP A 644 -2.41 -2.87 8.76
N THR A 645 -1.65 -2.97 9.88
CA THR A 645 -1.03 -1.82 10.53
C THR A 645 0.50 -1.93 10.58
N SER A 646 1.04 -2.83 11.39
CA SER A 646 2.48 -2.88 11.66
C SER A 646 3.28 -3.41 10.48
N GLY A 647 2.81 -4.47 9.80
CA GLY A 647 3.48 -5.03 8.63
C GLY A 647 3.65 -4.00 7.50
N PRO A 648 2.55 -3.41 7.00
CA PRO A 648 2.64 -2.38 5.96
C PRO A 648 3.42 -1.12 6.40
N SER A 649 3.38 -0.75 7.67
CA SER A 649 4.17 0.38 8.20
C SER A 649 5.68 0.19 8.01
N MET A 650 6.17 -1.06 7.93
CA MET A 650 7.59 -1.34 7.68
C MET A 650 8.04 -0.94 6.28
N ASN A 651 7.17 -1.10 5.26
CA ASN A 651 7.49 -0.68 3.89
C ASN A 651 7.72 0.82 3.81
N ILE A 652 6.80 1.58 4.39
CA ILE A 652 6.88 3.03 4.38
C ILE A 652 8.05 3.50 5.24
N LEU A 653 8.26 2.89 6.40
CA LEU A 653 9.35 3.25 7.29
C LEU A 653 10.71 3.23 6.58
N ILE A 654 11.01 2.15 5.85
CA ILE A 654 12.30 2.06 5.16
C ILE A 654 12.39 3.04 3.99
N ASN A 655 11.32 3.23 3.23
CA ASN A 655 11.29 4.18 2.14
C ASN A 655 11.46 5.63 2.64
N VAL A 656 10.71 6.03 3.68
CA VAL A 656 10.85 7.37 4.31
C VAL A 656 12.28 7.58 4.79
N MET A 657 12.85 6.63 5.54
CA MET A 657 14.23 6.75 6.03
C MET A 657 15.24 6.87 4.88
N ALA A 658 15.08 6.07 3.83
CA ALA A 658 15.96 6.09 2.67
C ALA A 658 15.83 7.41 1.87
N ILE A 659 14.60 7.87 1.61
CA ILE A 659 14.33 9.11 0.87
C ILE A 659 14.82 10.34 1.65
N VAL A 660 14.54 10.42 2.96
CA VAL A 660 15.06 11.52 3.80
C VAL A 660 16.58 11.53 3.79
N SER A 661 17.22 10.35 3.85
CA SER A 661 18.67 10.22 3.77
C SER A 661 19.23 10.70 2.43
N LEU A 662 18.55 10.35 1.31
CA LEU A 662 18.93 10.79 -0.03
C LEU A 662 18.84 12.32 -0.15
N VAL A 663 17.72 12.89 0.29
CA VAL A 663 17.47 14.35 0.22
C VAL A 663 18.51 15.15 1.04
N ILE A 664 18.95 14.63 2.19
CA ILE A 664 20.00 15.30 3.01
C ILE A 664 21.43 14.92 2.63
N ALA A 665 21.63 14.00 1.69
CA ALA A 665 22.96 13.52 1.30
C ALA A 665 23.96 14.62 0.93
N PRO A 666 23.57 15.74 0.26
CA PRO A 666 24.49 16.85 -0.02
C PRO A 666 24.98 17.61 1.22
N LEU A 667 24.35 17.43 2.37
CA LEU A 667 24.74 18.06 3.63
C LEU A 667 25.77 17.21 4.42
N LEU A 668 26.07 15.99 3.96
CA LEU A 668 26.93 14.99 4.60
C LEU A 668 28.26 14.84 3.87
#